data_ae134beeb608efeae86ae68a13a05690
#
_entry.id   ae134beeb608efeae86ae68a13a05690
#
_cell.length_a   1.000
_cell.length_b   1.000
_cell.length_c   1.000
_cell.angle_alpha   90.00
_cell.angle_beta   90.00
_cell.angle_gamma   90.00
#
_symmetry.space_group_name_H-M   'P 1'
#
loop_
_entity.id
_entity.type
_entity.pdbx_description
1 polymer ?
#
loop_
_entity_poly.entity_id
_entity_poly.type
_entity_poly.pdbx_seq_one_letter_code
_entity_poly.pdbx_strand_id
1 'polypeptide(L)'
;MPISKTLSKAAKAEKEKFTIPKSVQDAIPIQRIWPDGIFQVGRRFSKTFSFTDINYSIASKDDKTAMFLDYAELLNALDSGASAKITINNRKVNKAEFEKSLLLPMKEDGLDPYRKEYNEMLLSTVTGVSSSVVQDRYITITVAKRNIDEARTYFSRVGTDLITHLAQLSSIGRELDIASRLQIFRDFFKGNEPAAFAFDLKEHMQKGHSFKDWLCPDSMEFHKDHFRLNDRWGRVLYLQDYASYIKDSMIAELCDMDRSLMLSIDILTVPTDEAVREIQNKLLGVETNAANWQRKQNAANNFSAVLPYDMEQQRKETKELLDDLTNRDQRMMFGLVTMVHLADSKEQLDSDTETILTTARKHLCQMSVLRWQQKDGLDTVLPYGLRRISALRTLTTESTAVLIPFRAQEILQTGGIYYGQNAVSKNMIVVDRRKLLNGNSFRLGVSGSGKSFSAKEEIVSIALSTNDDILILDPESEFGFLVEALGGEVIRVSASSDTHLNAMDMDKAYGDERNPLIEKSEFILSLFEQLVGAGNVSAKEKSILDRCTYDVYREYMINNYQGEAPTLKDLYHTLLKQPEPEARGLALSSELFITGSLNTFAQRTNVDTKARIIAYDIRELGEQLMPIGMLVTLDAIFNRVIQNWKKGKTTWVFADEFYLLFRYAYSADFFYKLWKRIRKYNGLVTGLTQNVEELLRSDTARLMLANSEFLILLNQSATDRDELAGLLHISENQLSYITNVAAGCGLIRCAGNIVPFENSFPRNTRLYQLMTTKPDEVLRGA
;
A
#
# COMPACT_ATOMS: atom_id res chain seq x y z
N MET A 1 31.84 -14.66 35.21
CA MET A 1 32.86 -15.55 34.63
C MET A 1 33.41 -14.90 33.36
N PRO A 2 34.72 -15.07 33.06
CA PRO A 2 35.23 -14.46 31.85
C PRO A 2 34.62 -15.15 30.63
N ILE A 3 33.87 -14.37 29.85
CA ILE A 3 33.45 -14.70 28.48
C ILE A 3 34.70 -15.14 27.71
N SER A 4 34.61 -16.13 26.80
CA SER A 4 35.76 -16.56 25.98
C SER A 4 36.45 -15.35 25.35
N LYS A 5 37.75 -15.42 25.11
CA LYS A 5 38.52 -14.30 24.55
C LYS A 5 37.91 -13.80 23.21
N THR A 6 37.30 -14.69 22.44
CA THR A 6 36.66 -14.36 21.15
C THR A 6 35.35 -13.66 21.36
N LEU A 7 34.47 -14.15 22.25
CA LEU A 7 33.22 -13.50 22.64
C LEU A 7 33.47 -12.16 23.31
N SER A 8 34.51 -12.07 24.17
CA SER A 8 34.94 -10.82 24.78
C SER A 8 35.41 -9.79 23.74
N LYS A 9 36.04 -10.23 22.63
CA LYS A 9 36.42 -9.35 21.53
C LYS A 9 35.19 -8.92 20.69
N ALA A 10 34.27 -9.82 20.41
CA ALA A 10 33.05 -9.52 19.65
C ALA A 10 32.13 -8.59 20.45
N ALA A 11 32.03 -8.80 21.76
CA ALA A 11 31.21 -7.97 22.65
C ALA A 11 31.86 -6.60 22.97
N LYS A 12 33.14 -6.40 22.73
CA LYS A 12 33.80 -5.11 22.98
C LYS A 12 33.20 -4.03 22.05
N ALA A 13 32.73 -2.96 22.69
CA ALA A 13 32.38 -1.74 21.94
C ALA A 13 33.59 -1.22 21.18
N GLU A 14 33.35 -0.62 20.04
CA GLU A 14 34.37 0.01 19.23
C GLU A 14 34.80 1.33 19.88
N LYS A 15 35.77 1.26 20.78
CA LYS A 15 36.31 2.45 21.40
C LYS A 15 37.43 3.02 20.54
N GLU A 16 37.22 4.18 19.98
CA GLU A 16 38.29 5.04 19.50
C GLU A 16 38.91 5.82 20.65
N LYS A 17 40.18 6.24 20.53
CA LYS A 17 40.76 7.20 21.47
C LYS A 17 39.88 8.46 21.43
N PHE A 18 39.43 8.91 22.59
CA PHE A 18 38.68 10.13 22.70
C PHE A 18 39.51 11.28 22.14
N THR A 19 39.02 11.90 21.08
CA THR A 19 39.54 13.13 20.52
C THR A 19 38.41 14.13 20.48
N ILE A 20 38.67 15.35 20.97
CA ILE A 20 37.67 16.44 20.86
C ILE A 20 37.57 16.82 19.39
N PRO A 21 36.39 16.66 18.74
CA PRO A 21 36.20 17.09 17.37
C PRO A 21 36.48 18.59 17.23
N LYS A 22 37.25 18.98 16.21
CA LYS A 22 37.54 20.38 15.92
C LYS A 22 36.46 21.04 15.05
N SER A 23 35.66 20.23 14.39
CA SER A 23 34.55 20.65 13.53
C SER A 23 33.40 19.67 13.64
N VAL A 24 32.21 20.07 13.18
CA VAL A 24 31.04 19.22 13.09
C VAL A 24 31.30 18.02 12.16
N GLN A 25 32.09 18.25 11.10
CA GLN A 25 32.48 17.19 10.15
C GLN A 25 33.34 16.11 10.83
N ASP A 26 34.22 16.48 11.77
CA ASP A 26 35.04 15.51 12.53
C ASP A 26 34.18 14.67 13.47
N ALA A 27 33.01 15.17 13.88
CA ALA A 27 32.09 14.45 14.72
C ALA A 27 31.37 13.31 13.96
N ILE A 28 31.33 13.35 12.63
CA ILE A 28 30.73 12.30 11.81
C ILE A 28 31.77 11.23 11.47
N PRO A 29 31.53 9.95 11.86
CA PRO A 29 32.54 8.91 11.84
C PRO A 29 32.84 8.34 10.43
N ILE A 30 32.04 8.69 9.41
CA ILE A 30 32.23 8.19 8.04
C ILE A 30 33.54 8.74 7.46
N GLN A 31 34.41 7.85 7.00
CA GLN A 31 35.70 8.23 6.42
C GLN A 31 35.67 8.22 4.89
N ARG A 32 35.07 7.20 4.28
CA ARG A 32 34.97 7.03 2.82
C ARG A 32 33.59 6.52 2.43
N ILE A 33 33.18 6.90 1.23
CA ILE A 33 31.90 6.51 0.62
C ILE A 33 32.13 6.09 -0.83
N TRP A 34 31.29 5.19 -1.34
CA TRP A 34 31.34 4.69 -2.73
C TRP A 34 29.97 4.81 -3.40
N PRO A 35 29.92 4.89 -4.75
CA PRO A 35 28.66 5.07 -5.49
C PRO A 35 27.62 3.97 -5.22
N ASP A 36 28.07 2.74 -4.94
CA ASP A 36 27.25 1.58 -4.59
C ASP A 36 26.70 1.61 -3.14
N GLY A 37 26.79 2.75 -2.47
CA GLY A 37 26.25 2.96 -1.13
C GLY A 37 27.08 2.29 -0.01
N ILE A 38 28.28 1.81 -0.28
CA ILE A 38 29.17 1.28 0.77
C ILE A 38 29.84 2.45 1.49
N PHE A 39 29.81 2.41 2.83
CA PHE A 39 30.51 3.37 3.70
C PHE A 39 31.62 2.67 4.46
N GLN A 40 32.71 3.39 4.70
CA GLN A 40 33.83 2.93 5.52
C GLN A 40 33.98 3.77 6.79
N VAL A 41 34.06 3.07 7.91
CA VAL A 41 34.39 3.64 9.21
C VAL A 41 35.52 2.81 9.83
N GLY A 42 36.69 3.39 10.03
CA GLY A 42 37.86 2.65 10.47
C GLY A 42 38.24 1.53 9.48
N ARG A 43 38.25 0.30 9.97
CA ARG A 43 38.55 -0.91 9.17
C ARG A 43 37.30 -1.66 8.73
N ARG A 44 36.11 -1.09 8.95
CA ARG A 44 34.84 -1.73 8.66
C ARG A 44 34.15 -1.09 7.47
N PHE A 45 33.51 -1.93 6.69
CA PHE A 45 32.64 -1.53 5.61
C PHE A 45 31.21 -1.85 5.97
N SER A 46 30.27 -0.96 5.63
CA SER A 46 28.85 -1.16 5.88
C SER A 46 28.02 -0.86 4.62
N LYS A 47 26.96 -1.62 4.42
CA LYS A 47 25.95 -1.39 3.38
C LYS A 47 24.56 -1.42 3.99
N THR A 48 23.66 -0.55 3.50
CA THR A 48 22.31 -0.41 4.03
C THR A 48 21.31 -0.83 2.97
N PHE A 49 20.28 -1.55 3.42
CA PHE A 49 19.13 -1.99 2.62
C PHE A 49 17.89 -1.38 3.25
N SER A 50 16.99 -0.84 2.45
CA SER A 50 15.65 -0.48 2.90
C SER A 50 14.71 -1.66 2.74
N PHE A 51 13.68 -1.74 3.57
CA PHE A 51 12.63 -2.76 3.45
C PHE A 51 11.28 -2.19 3.85
N THR A 52 10.21 -2.74 3.24
CA THR A 52 8.84 -2.30 3.52
C THR A 52 8.27 -2.99 4.75
N ASP A 53 7.29 -2.32 5.39
CA ASP A 53 6.51 -2.92 6.46
C ASP A 53 5.59 -4.03 5.93
N ILE A 54 5.14 -4.90 6.83
CA ILE A 54 4.14 -5.94 6.56
C ILE A 54 2.98 -5.81 7.55
N ASN A 55 1.84 -6.39 7.24
CA ASN A 55 0.63 -6.31 8.06
C ASN A 55 0.65 -7.24 9.28
N TYR A 56 1.73 -7.17 10.06
CA TYR A 56 1.92 -8.05 11.22
C TYR A 56 0.85 -7.86 12.29
N SER A 57 0.50 -6.62 12.65
CA SER A 57 -0.42 -6.33 13.75
C SER A 57 -1.85 -6.83 13.52
N ILE A 58 -2.30 -6.85 12.26
CA ILE A 58 -3.66 -7.25 11.85
C ILE A 58 -3.75 -8.68 11.28
N ALA A 59 -2.62 -9.40 11.21
CA ALA A 59 -2.58 -10.77 10.72
C ALA A 59 -3.31 -11.74 11.68
N SER A 60 -3.75 -12.89 11.17
CA SER A 60 -4.27 -13.98 11.99
C SER A 60 -3.19 -14.51 12.95
N LYS A 61 -3.58 -15.30 13.95
CA LYS A 61 -2.62 -15.90 14.88
C LYS A 61 -1.65 -16.84 14.16
N ASP A 62 -2.14 -17.59 13.20
CA ASP A 62 -1.34 -18.56 12.44
C ASP A 62 -0.39 -17.83 11.49
N ASP A 63 -0.87 -16.78 10.80
CA ASP A 63 -0.03 -15.95 9.94
C ASP A 63 1.05 -15.21 10.75
N LYS A 64 0.71 -14.68 11.93
CA LYS A 64 1.71 -14.07 12.84
C LYS A 64 2.79 -15.07 13.23
N THR A 65 2.41 -16.31 13.52
CA THR A 65 3.35 -17.36 13.84
C THR A 65 4.26 -17.69 12.65
N ALA A 66 3.70 -17.78 11.43
CA ALA A 66 4.47 -17.98 10.21
C ALA A 66 5.45 -16.82 9.97
N MET A 67 4.97 -15.57 10.01
CA MET A 67 5.80 -14.37 9.86
C MET A 67 6.92 -14.28 10.91
N PHE A 68 6.63 -14.70 12.14
CA PHE A 68 7.61 -14.75 13.22
C PHE A 68 8.71 -15.78 12.94
N LEU A 69 8.35 -16.97 12.44
CA LEU A 69 9.29 -18.01 12.05
C LEU A 69 10.16 -17.58 10.86
N ASP A 70 9.56 -17.01 9.81
CA ASP A 70 10.28 -16.49 8.66
C ASP A 70 11.26 -15.38 9.06
N TYR A 71 10.87 -14.52 10.01
CA TYR A 71 11.76 -13.51 10.56
C TYR A 71 12.91 -14.12 11.40
N ALA A 72 12.63 -15.18 12.15
CA ALA A 72 13.66 -15.94 12.86
C ALA A 72 14.65 -16.59 11.89
N GLU A 73 14.19 -17.11 10.74
CA GLU A 73 15.06 -17.64 9.67
C GLU A 73 15.96 -16.54 9.07
N LEU A 74 15.40 -15.34 8.82
CA LEU A 74 16.19 -14.20 8.36
C LEU A 74 17.32 -13.87 9.36
N LEU A 75 17.02 -13.89 10.66
CA LEU A 75 18.03 -13.67 11.72
C LEU A 75 19.07 -14.79 11.74
N ASN A 76 18.67 -16.03 11.53
CA ASN A 76 19.57 -17.17 11.45
C ASN A 76 20.45 -17.15 10.19
N ALA A 77 20.01 -16.50 9.10
CA ALA A 77 20.82 -16.33 7.90
C ALA A 77 21.96 -15.31 8.05
N LEU A 78 21.99 -14.51 9.12
CA LEU A 78 23.04 -13.52 9.34
C LEU A 78 24.39 -14.19 9.63
N ASP A 79 25.43 -13.74 8.94
CA ASP A 79 26.80 -14.28 9.09
C ASP A 79 27.41 -13.97 10.46
N SER A 80 28.06 -14.96 11.07
CA SER A 80 28.71 -14.83 12.39
C SER A 80 29.97 -13.95 12.40
N GLY A 81 30.42 -13.43 11.30
CA GLY A 81 31.54 -12.47 11.21
C GLY A 81 31.11 -11.04 10.95
N ALA A 82 29.83 -10.81 10.82
CA ALA A 82 29.22 -9.52 10.56
C ALA A 82 28.37 -9.03 11.74
N SER A 83 28.02 -7.75 11.73
CA SER A 83 26.97 -7.21 12.58
C SER A 83 25.83 -6.69 11.71
N ALA A 84 24.60 -6.96 12.13
CA ALA A 84 23.42 -6.40 11.54
C ALA A 84 22.83 -5.34 12.47
N LYS A 85 22.33 -4.26 11.90
CA LYS A 85 21.62 -3.20 12.61
C LYS A 85 20.29 -2.99 11.91
N ILE A 86 19.18 -3.28 12.58
CA ILE A 86 17.84 -2.98 12.10
C ILE A 86 17.47 -1.60 12.64
N THR A 87 17.08 -0.68 11.79
CA THR A 87 16.76 0.70 12.16
C THR A 87 15.35 1.04 11.70
N ILE A 88 14.53 1.52 12.63
CA ILE A 88 13.21 2.13 12.35
C ILE A 88 13.40 3.64 12.49
N ASN A 89 13.13 4.37 11.45
CA ASN A 89 13.30 5.81 11.37
C ASN A 89 11.96 6.51 11.18
N ASN A 90 11.51 7.19 12.22
CA ASN A 90 10.37 8.10 12.14
C ASN A 90 10.88 9.47 11.69
N ARG A 91 10.57 9.84 10.47
CA ARG A 91 10.89 11.19 9.97
C ARG A 91 9.61 11.98 9.75
N LYS A 92 9.63 13.25 10.14
CA LYS A 92 8.55 14.17 9.79
C LYS A 92 8.48 14.33 8.28
N VAL A 93 7.27 14.24 7.72
CA VAL A 93 7.05 14.52 6.29
C VAL A 93 7.42 15.97 6.02
N ASN A 94 8.19 16.21 4.97
CA ASN A 94 8.44 17.57 4.51
C ASN A 94 7.12 18.17 4.00
N LYS A 95 6.55 19.10 4.77
CA LYS A 95 5.25 19.70 4.47
C LYS A 95 5.23 20.32 3.06
N ALA A 96 6.30 20.98 2.64
CA ALA A 96 6.37 21.62 1.32
C ALA A 96 6.45 20.60 0.16
N GLU A 97 7.17 19.49 0.32
CA GLU A 97 7.19 18.40 -0.67
C GLU A 97 5.86 17.65 -0.72
N PHE A 98 5.27 17.42 0.44
CA PHE A 98 3.96 16.82 0.57
C PHE A 98 2.89 17.69 -0.10
N GLU A 99 2.82 18.97 0.22
CA GLU A 99 1.92 19.93 -0.41
C GLU A 99 2.09 19.94 -1.93
N LYS A 100 3.31 19.96 -2.42
CA LYS A 100 3.61 19.92 -3.85
C LYS A 100 3.21 18.61 -4.53
N SER A 101 3.25 17.49 -3.82
CA SER A 101 2.97 16.16 -4.37
C SER A 101 1.49 15.77 -4.31
N LEU A 102 0.72 16.33 -3.38
CA LEU A 102 -0.65 15.91 -3.10
C LEU A 102 -1.69 17.00 -3.38
N LEU A 103 -1.36 18.29 -3.18
CA LEU A 103 -2.32 19.37 -3.41
C LEU A 103 -2.57 19.57 -4.89
N LEU A 104 -3.82 19.83 -5.21
CA LEU A 104 -4.27 20.07 -6.57
C LEU A 104 -3.92 21.52 -7.00
N PRO A 105 -3.20 21.71 -8.11
CA PRO A 105 -2.93 23.03 -8.63
C PRO A 105 -4.20 23.71 -9.17
N MET A 106 -4.33 25.02 -8.98
CA MET A 106 -5.41 25.82 -9.59
C MET A 106 -5.23 25.87 -11.10
N LYS A 107 -6.32 25.78 -11.85
CA LYS A 107 -6.31 25.68 -13.33
C LYS A 107 -7.10 26.78 -14.05
N GLU A 108 -7.78 27.67 -13.32
CA GLU A 108 -8.63 28.76 -13.85
C GLU A 108 -9.75 28.27 -14.79
N ASP A 109 -10.30 27.06 -14.52
CA ASP A 109 -11.31 26.38 -15.36
C ASP A 109 -12.71 26.33 -14.72
N GLY A 110 -12.98 27.17 -13.74
CA GLY A 110 -14.27 27.21 -13.01
C GLY A 110 -14.40 26.16 -11.90
N LEU A 111 -13.52 25.18 -11.80
CA LEU A 111 -13.53 24.16 -10.76
C LEU A 111 -12.59 24.49 -9.56
N ASP A 112 -11.95 25.63 -9.59
CA ASP A 112 -11.01 26.05 -8.54
C ASP A 112 -11.64 26.19 -7.14
N PRO A 113 -12.92 26.59 -6.97
CA PRO A 113 -13.57 26.53 -5.65
C PRO A 113 -13.58 25.11 -5.05
N TYR A 114 -13.82 24.10 -5.87
CA TYR A 114 -13.77 22.70 -5.44
C TYR A 114 -12.35 22.22 -5.17
N ARG A 115 -11.35 22.65 -5.96
CA ARG A 115 -9.92 22.35 -5.68
C ARG A 115 -9.50 22.94 -4.35
N LYS A 116 -9.95 24.16 -4.04
CA LYS A 116 -9.66 24.80 -2.75
C LYS A 116 -10.24 24.00 -1.58
N GLU A 117 -11.53 23.63 -1.63
CA GLU A 117 -12.16 22.81 -0.59
C GLU A 117 -11.46 21.44 -0.43
N TYR A 118 -11.11 20.79 -1.55
CA TYR A 118 -10.42 19.51 -1.54
C TYR A 118 -9.02 19.64 -0.92
N ASN A 119 -8.27 20.67 -1.27
CA ASN A 119 -6.97 20.97 -0.70
C ASN A 119 -7.04 21.28 0.80
N GLU A 120 -8.05 22.04 1.24
CA GLU A 120 -8.30 22.34 2.65
C GLU A 120 -8.61 21.05 3.44
N MET A 121 -9.38 20.13 2.86
CA MET A 121 -9.63 18.82 3.45
C MET A 121 -8.32 18.02 3.60
N LEU A 122 -7.51 17.94 2.55
CA LEU A 122 -6.21 17.23 2.60
C LEU A 122 -5.29 17.84 3.65
N LEU A 123 -5.20 19.16 3.72
CA LEU A 123 -4.39 19.88 4.72
C LEU A 123 -4.90 19.63 6.14
N SER A 124 -6.21 19.67 6.35
CA SER A 124 -6.81 19.40 7.67
C SER A 124 -6.56 17.96 8.13
N THR A 125 -6.56 17.02 7.19
CA THR A 125 -6.25 15.61 7.46
C THR A 125 -4.79 15.43 7.92
N VAL A 126 -3.86 16.17 7.32
CA VAL A 126 -2.43 16.15 7.71
C VAL A 126 -2.18 16.85 9.04
N THR A 127 -2.90 17.95 9.31
CA THR A 127 -2.65 18.75 10.52
C THR A 127 -3.42 18.31 11.74
N GLY A 128 -4.53 17.58 11.56
CA GLY A 128 -5.50 17.31 12.63
C GLY A 128 -5.33 15.97 13.36
N VAL A 129 -5.01 14.89 12.69
CA VAL A 129 -5.03 13.53 13.28
C VAL A 129 -3.92 12.62 12.73
N SER A 130 -3.39 12.88 11.53
CA SER A 130 -2.34 12.03 10.99
C SER A 130 -1.03 12.31 11.71
N SER A 131 -0.34 11.25 12.08
CA SER A 131 1.06 11.39 12.42
C SER A 131 1.75 11.98 11.19
N SER A 132 2.30 13.18 11.33
CA SER A 132 3.10 13.81 10.27
C SER A 132 4.42 13.05 10.03
N VAL A 133 4.44 11.78 10.42
CA VAL A 133 5.62 10.92 10.49
C VAL A 133 5.47 9.72 9.57
N VAL A 134 6.43 9.56 8.69
CA VAL A 134 6.63 8.34 7.90
C VAL A 134 7.66 7.46 8.58
N GLN A 135 7.39 6.17 8.67
CA GLN A 135 8.33 5.17 9.20
C GLN A 135 9.08 4.49 8.06
N ASP A 136 10.36 4.78 7.96
CA ASP A 136 11.26 4.07 7.06
C ASP A 136 12.01 2.98 7.85
N ARG A 137 12.30 1.85 7.21
CA ARG A 137 12.98 0.71 7.82
C ARG A 137 14.23 0.33 7.05
N TYR A 138 15.31 0.08 7.79
CA TYR A 138 16.62 -0.21 7.21
C TYR A 138 17.29 -1.38 7.91
N ILE A 139 18.04 -2.18 7.15
CA ILE A 139 19.01 -3.14 7.67
C ILE A 139 20.39 -2.71 7.20
N THR A 140 21.29 -2.44 8.13
CA THR A 140 22.69 -2.11 7.84
C THR A 140 23.56 -3.29 8.23
N ILE A 141 24.21 -3.90 7.25
CA ILE A 141 25.18 -4.98 7.46
C ILE A 141 26.58 -4.38 7.50
N THR A 142 27.37 -4.78 8.48
CA THR A 142 28.72 -4.28 8.69
C THR A 142 29.71 -5.44 8.82
N VAL A 143 30.83 -5.36 8.10
CA VAL A 143 31.87 -6.38 8.08
C VAL A 143 33.26 -5.76 8.05
N ALA A 144 34.24 -6.42 8.69
CA ALA A 144 35.64 -6.06 8.57
C ALA A 144 36.27 -6.81 7.40
N LYS A 145 36.75 -6.09 6.37
CA LYS A 145 37.44 -6.63 5.21
C LYS A 145 38.73 -5.86 4.97
N ARG A 146 39.65 -6.43 4.16
CA ARG A 146 40.93 -5.82 3.87
C ARG A 146 40.84 -4.64 2.93
N ASN A 147 39.93 -4.75 1.96
CA ASN A 147 39.73 -3.74 0.90
C ASN A 147 38.27 -3.67 0.49
N ILE A 148 37.94 -2.70 -0.38
CA ILE A 148 36.58 -2.47 -0.86
C ILE A 148 36.06 -3.59 -1.76
N ASP A 149 36.91 -4.23 -2.54
CA ASP A 149 36.52 -5.26 -3.51
C ASP A 149 36.07 -6.55 -2.79
N GLU A 150 36.77 -6.93 -1.73
CA GLU A 150 36.32 -8.01 -0.84
C GLU A 150 35.02 -7.66 -0.18
N ALA A 151 34.81 -6.39 0.19
CA ALA A 151 33.56 -5.93 0.80
C ALA A 151 32.39 -5.96 -0.22
N ARG A 152 32.63 -5.56 -1.47
CA ARG A 152 31.63 -5.64 -2.56
C ARG A 152 31.17 -7.06 -2.82
N THR A 153 32.12 -7.99 -2.98
CA THR A 153 31.83 -9.41 -3.18
C THR A 153 30.98 -9.97 -2.02
N TYR A 154 31.34 -9.60 -0.80
CA TYR A 154 30.59 -10.00 0.39
C TYR A 154 29.16 -9.43 0.40
N PHE A 155 28.99 -8.13 0.17
CA PHE A 155 27.66 -7.48 0.20
C PHE A 155 26.77 -7.91 -0.96
N SER A 156 27.32 -8.25 -2.14
CA SER A 156 26.56 -8.79 -3.25
C SER A 156 25.89 -10.12 -2.88
N ARG A 157 26.64 -11.04 -2.24
CA ARG A 157 26.11 -12.32 -1.79
C ARG A 157 25.07 -12.13 -0.68
N VAL A 158 25.45 -11.48 0.41
CA VAL A 158 24.58 -11.30 1.58
C VAL A 158 23.35 -10.45 1.26
N GLY A 159 23.49 -9.48 0.35
CA GLY A 159 22.37 -8.66 -0.11
C GLY A 159 21.31 -9.47 -0.85
N THR A 160 21.73 -10.39 -1.72
CA THR A 160 20.81 -11.29 -2.43
C THR A 160 20.06 -12.20 -1.43
N ASP A 161 20.77 -12.81 -0.50
CA ASP A 161 20.19 -13.67 0.52
C ASP A 161 19.20 -12.90 1.40
N LEU A 162 19.58 -11.69 1.85
CA LEU A 162 18.73 -10.82 2.65
C LEU A 162 17.43 -10.42 1.93
N ILE A 163 17.53 -10.01 0.66
CA ILE A 163 16.36 -9.63 -0.16
C ILE A 163 15.44 -10.83 -0.36
N THR A 164 15.99 -12.03 -0.52
CA THR A 164 15.21 -13.26 -0.66
C THR A 164 14.41 -13.57 0.61
N HIS A 165 15.01 -13.50 1.79
CA HIS A 165 14.31 -13.70 3.07
C HIS A 165 13.28 -12.60 3.34
N LEU A 166 13.56 -11.34 2.98
CA LEU A 166 12.56 -10.27 3.08
C LEU A 166 11.37 -10.53 2.16
N ALA A 167 11.61 -11.06 0.95
CA ALA A 167 10.52 -11.41 0.03
C ALA A 167 9.65 -12.57 0.55
N GLN A 168 10.21 -13.55 1.27
CA GLN A 168 9.44 -14.59 1.96
C GLN A 168 8.49 -14.00 3.00
N LEU A 169 8.95 -12.97 3.72
CA LEU A 169 8.12 -12.17 4.64
C LEU A 169 7.10 -11.26 3.94
N SER A 170 6.99 -11.29 2.60
CA SER A 170 6.20 -10.33 1.82
C SER A 170 6.66 -8.87 1.97
N SER A 171 7.91 -8.64 2.38
CA SER A 171 8.55 -7.34 2.47
C SER A 171 9.46 -7.11 1.25
N ILE A 172 9.41 -5.90 0.68
CA ILE A 172 10.24 -5.55 -0.48
C ILE A 172 11.56 -4.96 0.02
N GLY A 173 12.65 -5.72 -0.13
CA GLY A 173 14.00 -5.26 0.17
C GLY A 173 14.65 -4.57 -1.03
N ARG A 174 15.39 -3.47 -0.78
CA ARG A 174 16.14 -2.74 -1.82
C ARG A 174 17.49 -2.29 -1.28
N GLU A 175 18.53 -2.43 -2.10
CA GLU A 175 19.84 -1.84 -1.82
C GLU A 175 19.76 -0.31 -1.93
N LEU A 176 20.35 0.41 -0.98
CA LEU A 176 20.48 1.86 -1.05
C LEU A 176 21.79 2.25 -1.74
N ASP A 177 21.69 3.16 -2.69
CA ASP A 177 22.82 3.85 -3.28
C ASP A 177 23.39 4.93 -2.35
N ILE A 178 24.44 5.59 -2.78
CA ILE A 178 25.11 6.64 -1.99
C ILE A 178 24.17 7.80 -1.65
N ALA A 179 23.40 8.28 -2.61
CA ALA A 179 22.52 9.44 -2.43
C ALA A 179 21.40 9.13 -1.42
N SER A 180 20.72 8.00 -1.62
CA SER A 180 19.64 7.53 -0.73
C SER A 180 20.16 7.28 0.69
N ARG A 181 21.36 6.71 0.83
CA ARG A 181 21.94 6.44 2.14
C ARG A 181 22.40 7.70 2.86
N LEU A 182 22.98 8.68 2.15
CA LEU A 182 23.34 9.98 2.73
C LEU A 182 22.11 10.79 3.12
N GLN A 183 21.00 10.64 2.37
CA GLN A 183 19.74 11.34 2.66
C GLN A 183 19.21 10.99 4.07
N ILE A 184 19.35 9.73 4.53
CA ILE A 184 18.93 9.32 5.89
C ILE A 184 19.61 10.20 6.95
N PHE A 185 20.91 10.45 6.81
CA PHE A 185 21.67 11.27 7.76
C PHE A 185 21.37 12.75 7.61
N ARG A 186 21.19 13.23 6.40
CA ARG A 186 20.80 14.61 6.16
C ARG A 186 19.45 14.93 6.80
N ASP A 187 18.44 14.09 6.57
CA ASP A 187 17.10 14.25 7.15
C ASP A 187 17.16 14.27 8.68
N PHE A 188 18.01 13.44 9.28
CA PHE A 188 18.23 13.45 10.71
C PHE A 188 18.92 14.72 11.21
N PHE A 189 20.01 15.15 10.55
CA PHE A 189 20.82 16.27 11.02
C PHE A 189 20.27 17.66 10.68
N LYS A 190 19.69 17.82 9.48
CA LYS A 190 19.15 19.10 9.00
C LYS A 190 17.62 19.16 9.07
N GLY A 191 16.96 18.05 9.37
CA GLY A 191 15.49 17.99 9.36
C GLY A 191 14.91 18.16 7.97
N ASN A 192 13.76 18.80 7.89
CA ASN A 192 13.04 19.03 6.65
C ASN A 192 13.52 20.22 5.82
N GLU A 193 14.74 20.70 6.05
CA GLU A 193 15.30 21.74 5.18
C GLU A 193 15.42 21.22 3.75
N PRO A 194 14.77 21.88 2.79
CA PRO A 194 14.87 21.45 1.39
C PRO A 194 16.34 21.45 0.97
N ALA A 195 16.78 20.36 0.38
CA ALA A 195 18.10 20.33 -0.21
C ALA A 195 18.15 21.34 -1.36
N ALA A 196 19.10 22.26 -1.32
CA ALA A 196 19.29 23.23 -2.39
C ALA A 196 19.57 22.53 -3.74
N PHE A 197 20.07 21.29 -3.69
CA PHE A 197 20.36 20.45 -4.84
C PHE A 197 20.43 18.97 -4.45
N ALA A 198 20.16 18.07 -5.40
CA ALA A 198 20.36 16.64 -5.21
C ALA A 198 21.86 16.31 -5.04
N PHE A 199 22.19 15.32 -4.20
CA PHE A 199 23.59 14.92 -4.02
C PHE A 199 24.14 14.24 -5.29
N ASP A 200 25.17 14.81 -5.88
CA ASP A 200 25.96 14.20 -6.94
C ASP A 200 27.43 14.10 -6.50
N LEU A 201 27.91 12.84 -6.38
CA LEU A 201 29.27 12.57 -5.92
C LEU A 201 30.35 13.16 -6.87
N LYS A 202 30.12 13.08 -8.19
CA LYS A 202 31.09 13.57 -9.19
C LYS A 202 31.19 15.09 -9.12
N GLU A 203 30.08 15.78 -9.03
CA GLU A 203 30.05 17.23 -8.93
C GLU A 203 30.73 17.72 -7.63
N HIS A 204 30.44 17.05 -6.50
CA HIS A 204 31.07 17.37 -5.21
C HIS A 204 32.58 17.19 -5.26
N MET A 205 33.06 16.07 -5.82
CA MET A 205 34.50 15.81 -5.96
C MET A 205 35.19 16.83 -6.89
N GLN A 206 34.55 17.21 -7.99
CA GLN A 206 35.09 18.22 -8.92
C GLN A 206 35.20 19.61 -8.27
N LYS A 207 34.26 19.97 -7.41
CA LYS A 207 34.26 21.24 -6.68
C LYS A 207 35.15 21.24 -5.42
N GLY A 208 35.77 20.11 -5.09
CA GLY A 208 36.62 19.95 -3.89
C GLY A 208 35.84 19.96 -2.57
N HIS A 209 34.52 19.76 -2.59
CA HIS A 209 33.68 19.69 -1.41
C HIS A 209 33.70 18.30 -0.78
N SER A 210 33.62 18.25 0.55
CA SER A 210 33.42 17.01 1.26
C SER A 210 31.93 16.60 1.22
N PHE A 211 31.62 15.30 1.07
CA PHE A 211 30.25 14.82 1.22
C PHE A 211 29.65 15.17 2.59
N LYS A 212 30.49 15.41 3.60
CA LYS A 212 30.06 15.83 4.94
C LYS A 212 29.47 17.22 4.95
N ASP A 213 29.86 18.11 4.04
CA ASP A 213 29.30 19.47 3.91
C ASP A 213 27.81 19.44 3.56
N TRP A 214 27.41 18.41 2.81
CA TRP A 214 26.02 18.23 2.41
C TRP A 214 25.10 17.76 3.54
N LEU A 215 25.63 16.96 4.49
CA LEU A 215 24.82 16.29 5.53
C LEU A 215 25.00 16.88 6.93
N CYS A 216 26.11 17.57 7.23
CA CYS A 216 26.38 18.08 8.57
C CYS A 216 25.40 19.19 8.99
N PRO A 217 24.94 19.21 10.24
CA PRO A 217 24.30 20.39 10.81
C PRO A 217 25.34 21.52 11.01
N ASP A 218 24.89 22.74 11.28
CA ASP A 218 25.78 23.88 11.49
C ASP A 218 26.45 23.84 12.87
N SER A 219 25.75 23.26 13.86
CA SER A 219 26.29 23.08 15.23
C SER A 219 25.89 21.75 15.86
N MET A 220 26.78 21.21 16.69
CA MET A 220 26.55 20.02 17.52
C MET A 220 27.12 20.28 18.93
N GLU A 221 26.29 20.13 19.95
CA GLU A 221 26.68 20.26 21.35
C GLU A 221 26.28 19.00 22.12
N PHE A 222 27.20 18.42 22.88
CA PHE A 222 26.93 17.23 23.69
C PHE A 222 27.01 17.55 25.17
N HIS A 223 25.95 17.27 25.92
CA HIS A 223 25.80 17.47 27.34
C HIS A 223 25.74 16.13 28.09
N LYS A 224 25.53 16.19 29.41
CA LYS A 224 25.50 15.03 30.28
C LYS A 224 24.45 13.99 29.87
N ASP A 225 23.24 14.42 29.52
CA ASP A 225 22.03 13.60 29.29
C ASP A 225 21.24 13.96 28.04
N HIS A 226 21.72 14.91 27.24
CA HIS A 226 21.14 15.35 26.00
C HIS A 226 22.20 15.93 25.06
N PHE A 227 21.81 16.23 23.84
CA PHE A 227 22.62 16.95 22.86
C PHE A 227 21.76 17.98 22.11
N ARG A 228 22.40 18.93 21.42
CA ARG A 228 21.76 19.87 20.53
C ARG A 228 22.32 19.74 19.12
N LEU A 229 21.43 19.80 18.15
CA LEU A 229 21.71 19.89 16.70
C LEU A 229 21.04 21.14 16.17
N ASN A 230 21.81 22.19 15.88
CA ASN A 230 21.27 23.51 15.60
C ASN A 230 20.32 23.95 16.74
N ASP A 231 19.06 24.25 16.42
CA ASP A 231 18.04 24.65 17.41
C ASP A 231 17.26 23.46 18.01
N ARG A 232 17.52 22.23 17.57
CA ARG A 232 16.79 21.04 18.04
C ARG A 232 17.52 20.36 19.20
N TRP A 233 16.73 19.87 20.14
CA TRP A 233 17.19 19.11 21.29
C TRP A 233 17.07 17.61 20.99
N GLY A 234 18.05 16.83 21.41
CA GLY A 234 18.06 15.37 21.22
C GLY A 234 18.52 14.61 22.44
N ARG A 235 18.05 13.38 22.57
CA ARG A 235 18.41 12.48 23.68
C ARG A 235 18.52 11.05 23.19
N VAL A 236 19.58 10.36 23.63
CA VAL A 236 19.76 8.94 23.35
C VAL A 236 19.46 8.12 24.59
N LEU A 237 18.65 7.08 24.39
CA LEU A 237 18.29 6.06 25.36
C LEU A 237 18.76 4.69 24.88
N TYR A 238 18.83 3.74 25.81
CA TYR A 238 19.07 2.33 25.51
C TYR A 238 18.20 1.45 26.39
N LEU A 239 17.92 0.25 25.94
CA LEU A 239 17.18 -0.76 26.70
C LEU A 239 18.16 -1.39 27.67
N GLN A 240 18.02 -1.06 28.95
CA GLN A 240 18.91 -1.50 30.03
C GLN A 240 18.53 -2.89 30.53
N ASP A 241 17.25 -3.07 30.87
CA ASP A 241 16.73 -4.33 31.37
C ASP A 241 15.61 -4.84 30.53
N TYR A 242 15.67 -6.12 30.22
CA TYR A 242 14.71 -6.86 29.39
C TYR A 242 13.82 -7.71 30.29
N ALA A 243 12.51 -7.69 30.08
CA ALA A 243 11.60 -8.60 30.75
C ALA A 243 11.94 -10.08 30.40
N SER A 244 11.58 -10.98 31.31
CA SER A 244 11.66 -12.43 31.00
C SER A 244 10.74 -12.86 29.86
N TYR A 245 9.65 -12.13 29.65
CA TYR A 245 8.73 -12.27 28.51
C TYR A 245 8.47 -10.89 27.91
N ILE A 246 8.86 -10.70 26.67
CA ILE A 246 8.63 -9.47 25.92
C ILE A 246 7.48 -9.71 24.93
N LYS A 247 6.56 -8.76 24.82
CA LYS A 247 5.52 -8.80 23.80
C LYS A 247 6.07 -8.30 22.47
N ASP A 248 5.66 -8.93 21.39
CA ASP A 248 6.00 -8.56 20.02
C ASP A 248 5.53 -7.14 19.60
N SER A 249 4.56 -6.57 20.33
CA SER A 249 4.10 -5.19 20.13
C SER A 249 5.03 -4.11 20.72
N MET A 250 6.03 -4.47 21.53
CA MET A 250 6.86 -3.49 22.25
C MET A 250 7.58 -2.52 21.30
N ILE A 251 8.24 -3.03 20.28
CA ILE A 251 8.99 -2.18 19.34
C ILE A 251 8.04 -1.27 18.56
N ALA A 252 6.90 -1.80 18.12
CA ALA A 252 5.88 -1.02 17.42
C ALA A 252 5.33 0.10 18.31
N GLU A 253 5.01 -0.17 19.60
CA GLU A 253 4.50 0.82 20.54
C GLU A 253 5.55 1.89 20.89
N LEU A 254 6.83 1.52 21.02
CA LEU A 254 7.93 2.48 21.23
C LEU A 254 8.13 3.42 20.03
N CYS A 255 7.86 2.94 18.83
CA CYS A 255 7.95 3.74 17.60
C CYS A 255 6.64 4.45 17.22
N ASP A 256 5.54 4.22 17.97
CA ASP A 256 4.24 4.84 17.72
C ASP A 256 4.12 6.24 18.34
N MET A 257 5.10 7.07 18.06
CA MET A 257 5.12 8.46 18.52
C MET A 257 5.15 9.41 17.33
N ASP A 258 4.31 10.43 17.36
CA ASP A 258 4.32 11.51 16.36
C ASP A 258 5.53 12.45 16.60
N ARG A 259 6.72 11.88 16.56
CA ARG A 259 7.99 12.59 16.79
C ARG A 259 9.08 12.05 15.88
N SER A 260 10.05 12.90 15.58
CA SER A 260 11.26 12.47 14.91
C SER A 260 12.07 11.61 15.89
N LEU A 261 12.13 10.32 15.59
CA LEU A 261 12.90 9.35 16.38
C LEU A 261 13.55 8.31 15.46
N MET A 262 14.61 7.72 15.97
CA MET A 262 15.24 6.57 15.33
C MET A 262 15.52 5.51 16.40
N LEU A 263 14.98 4.30 16.20
CA LEU A 263 15.23 3.13 17.03
C LEU A 263 16.12 2.17 16.26
N SER A 264 17.18 1.69 16.86
CA SER A 264 18.08 0.71 16.26
C SER A 264 18.25 -0.52 17.15
N ILE A 265 18.22 -1.68 16.52
CA ILE A 265 18.46 -2.99 17.12
C ILE A 265 19.76 -3.51 16.53
N ASP A 266 20.85 -3.47 17.30
CA ASP A 266 22.12 -4.06 16.93
C ASP A 266 22.11 -5.55 17.24
N ILE A 267 22.48 -6.38 16.27
CA ILE A 267 22.49 -7.84 16.36
C ILE A 267 23.89 -8.35 15.95
N LEU A 268 24.52 -9.08 16.84
CA LEU A 268 25.79 -9.76 16.57
C LEU A 268 25.56 -11.27 16.74
N THR A 269 25.72 -12.00 15.66
CA THR A 269 25.62 -13.46 15.69
C THR A 269 26.92 -14.07 16.21
N VAL A 270 26.79 -15.08 17.06
CA VAL A 270 27.91 -15.83 17.62
C VAL A 270 28.07 -17.13 16.85
N PRO A 271 29.30 -17.57 16.45
CA PRO A 271 29.52 -18.89 15.86
C PRO A 271 28.93 -19.98 16.76
N THR A 272 28.18 -20.92 16.18
CA THR A 272 27.42 -21.94 16.94
C THR A 272 28.36 -22.81 17.80
N ASP A 273 29.52 -23.20 17.25
CA ASP A 273 30.51 -23.98 17.99
C ASP A 273 31.11 -23.23 19.21
N GLU A 274 31.31 -21.91 19.09
CA GLU A 274 31.74 -21.08 20.22
C GLU A 274 30.63 -20.88 21.24
N ALA A 275 29.38 -20.68 20.78
CA ALA A 275 28.21 -20.53 21.63
C ALA A 275 27.95 -21.79 22.47
N VAL A 276 27.92 -22.95 21.85
CA VAL A 276 27.71 -24.24 22.51
C VAL A 276 28.82 -24.49 23.56
N ARG A 277 30.08 -24.26 23.19
CA ARG A 277 31.21 -24.41 24.11
C ARG A 277 31.11 -23.47 25.32
N GLU A 278 30.71 -22.23 25.12
CA GLU A 278 30.56 -21.25 26.22
C GLU A 278 29.43 -21.66 27.18
N ILE A 279 28.31 -22.11 26.65
CA ILE A 279 27.16 -22.55 27.49
C ILE A 279 27.49 -23.87 28.20
N GLN A 280 28.20 -24.81 27.58
CA GLN A 280 28.70 -26.02 28.24
C GLN A 280 29.64 -25.68 29.40
N ASN A 281 30.57 -24.75 29.22
CA ASN A 281 31.46 -24.28 30.30
C ASN A 281 30.68 -23.61 31.42
N LYS A 282 29.65 -22.81 31.08
CA LYS A 282 28.76 -22.20 32.05
C LYS A 282 27.99 -23.24 32.86
N LEU A 283 27.43 -24.25 32.17
CA LEU A 283 26.70 -25.35 32.79
C LEU A 283 27.61 -26.14 33.76
N LEU A 284 28.82 -26.48 33.32
CA LEU A 284 29.81 -27.15 34.18
C LEU A 284 30.12 -26.33 35.43
N GLY A 285 30.26 -25.00 35.31
CA GLY A 285 30.45 -24.10 36.44
C GLY A 285 29.26 -24.10 37.40
N VAL A 286 28.02 -24.05 36.89
CA VAL A 286 26.80 -24.08 37.70
C VAL A 286 26.65 -25.43 38.39
N GLU A 287 26.91 -26.54 37.72
CA GLU A 287 26.87 -27.89 38.32
C GLU A 287 27.97 -28.08 39.37
N THR A 288 29.17 -27.55 39.14
CA THR A 288 30.25 -27.56 40.12
C THR A 288 29.87 -26.78 41.39
N ASN A 289 29.25 -25.60 41.21
CA ASN A 289 28.77 -24.79 42.35
C ASN A 289 27.67 -25.53 43.13
N ALA A 290 26.72 -26.14 42.43
CA ALA A 290 25.65 -26.95 43.05
C ALA A 290 26.22 -28.14 43.81
N ALA A 291 27.18 -28.88 43.24
CA ALA A 291 27.86 -29.98 43.90
C ALA A 291 28.68 -29.53 45.12
N ASN A 292 29.38 -28.41 45.02
CA ASN A 292 30.14 -27.83 46.18
C ASN A 292 29.18 -27.36 47.29
N TRP A 293 28.06 -26.79 46.97
CA TRP A 293 27.03 -26.42 47.94
C TRP A 293 26.50 -27.67 48.67
N GLN A 294 26.13 -28.74 47.91
CA GLN A 294 25.66 -29.98 48.46
C GLN A 294 26.71 -30.65 49.39
N ARG A 295 27.99 -30.64 48.99
CA ARG A 295 29.10 -31.13 49.81
C ARG A 295 29.21 -30.37 51.12
N LYS A 296 29.05 -29.03 51.09
CA LYS A 296 29.07 -28.20 52.32
C LYS A 296 27.90 -28.55 53.25
N GLN A 297 26.70 -28.77 52.71
CA GLN A 297 25.54 -29.16 53.52
C GLN A 297 25.73 -30.56 54.13
N ASN A 298 26.23 -31.49 53.35
CA ASN A 298 26.53 -32.84 53.83
C ASN A 298 27.60 -32.81 54.96
N ALA A 299 28.63 -32.01 54.82
CA ALA A 299 29.65 -31.82 55.87
C ALA A 299 29.09 -31.18 57.16
N ALA A 300 27.98 -30.44 57.04
CA ALA A 300 27.25 -29.88 58.18
C ALA A 300 26.14 -30.82 58.70
N ASN A 301 26.13 -32.10 58.30
CA ASN A 301 25.12 -33.14 58.63
C ASN A 301 23.69 -32.81 58.16
N ASN A 302 23.54 -31.92 57.17
CA ASN A 302 22.23 -31.57 56.59
C ASN A 302 22.00 -32.30 55.26
N PHE A 303 21.75 -33.61 55.30
CA PHE A 303 21.64 -34.49 54.13
C PHE A 303 20.34 -34.27 53.33
N SER A 304 19.33 -33.63 53.92
CA SER A 304 18.03 -33.34 53.26
C SER A 304 17.96 -31.92 52.69
N ALA A 305 19.05 -31.19 52.66
CA ALA A 305 19.09 -29.83 52.17
C ALA A 305 18.79 -29.81 50.66
N VAL A 306 17.74 -29.10 50.26
CA VAL A 306 17.38 -28.82 48.86
C VAL A 306 18.20 -27.66 48.34
N LEU A 307 18.65 -27.74 47.10
CA LEU A 307 19.35 -26.63 46.43
C LEU A 307 18.56 -25.32 46.56
N PRO A 308 19.24 -24.18 46.84
CA PRO A 308 18.58 -22.88 46.79
C PRO A 308 17.86 -22.67 45.43
N TYR A 309 16.69 -22.06 45.49
CA TYR A 309 15.86 -21.82 44.30
C TYR A 309 16.65 -21.14 43.17
N ASP A 310 17.46 -20.13 43.48
CA ASP A 310 18.27 -19.40 42.50
C ASP A 310 19.29 -20.31 41.77
N MET A 311 19.89 -21.27 42.49
CA MET A 311 20.83 -22.23 41.88
C MET A 311 20.12 -23.24 41.00
N GLU A 312 18.96 -23.74 41.41
CA GLU A 312 18.16 -24.66 40.64
C GLU A 312 17.60 -23.97 39.37
N GLN A 313 17.12 -22.74 39.52
CA GLN A 313 16.64 -21.95 38.38
C GLN A 313 17.78 -21.67 37.39
N GLN A 314 18.95 -21.27 37.84
CA GLN A 314 20.12 -21.01 37.01
C GLN A 314 20.59 -22.28 36.26
N ARG A 315 20.50 -23.43 36.92
CA ARG A 315 20.82 -24.73 36.34
C ARG A 315 19.84 -25.09 35.23
N LYS A 316 18.54 -24.92 35.47
CA LYS A 316 17.46 -25.18 34.52
C LYS A 316 17.59 -24.29 33.28
N GLU A 317 17.69 -22.98 33.47
CA GLU A 317 17.86 -22.01 32.37
C GLU A 317 19.10 -22.29 31.52
N THR A 318 20.22 -22.67 32.14
CA THR A 318 21.44 -22.98 31.37
C THR A 318 21.32 -24.27 30.56
N LYS A 319 20.58 -25.28 31.08
CA LYS A 319 20.28 -26.51 30.35
C LYS A 319 19.31 -26.27 29.17
N GLU A 320 18.26 -25.52 29.41
CA GLU A 320 17.30 -25.13 28.37
C GLU A 320 18.01 -24.36 27.25
N LEU A 321 18.87 -23.39 27.58
CA LEU A 321 19.64 -22.65 26.59
C LEU A 321 20.60 -23.56 25.79
N LEU A 322 21.20 -24.57 26.41
CA LEU A 322 22.03 -25.55 25.72
C LEU A 322 21.19 -26.40 24.74
N ASP A 323 20.01 -26.85 25.19
CA ASP A 323 19.08 -27.61 24.36
C ASP A 323 18.58 -26.80 23.16
N ASP A 324 18.26 -25.53 23.37
CA ASP A 324 17.86 -24.60 22.32
C ASP A 324 18.94 -24.48 21.23
N LEU A 325 20.22 -24.37 21.63
CA LEU A 325 21.34 -24.24 20.71
C LEU A 325 21.74 -25.55 19.99
N THR A 326 21.42 -26.71 20.56
CA THR A 326 21.86 -28.01 20.03
C THR A 326 20.75 -28.74 19.28
N ASN A 327 19.48 -28.60 19.69
CA ASN A 327 18.38 -29.42 19.23
C ASN A 327 17.22 -28.63 18.57
N ARG A 328 17.15 -27.28 18.74
CA ARG A 328 16.02 -26.47 18.28
C ARG A 328 16.38 -25.42 17.23
N ASP A 329 17.53 -25.56 16.57
CA ASP A 329 18.03 -24.62 15.54
C ASP A 329 18.08 -23.15 15.98
N GLN A 330 18.22 -22.90 17.29
CA GLN A 330 18.41 -21.57 17.82
C GLN A 330 19.88 -21.16 17.75
N ARG A 331 20.15 -19.88 17.45
CA ARG A 331 21.50 -19.31 17.50
C ARG A 331 21.63 -18.37 18.71
N MET A 332 22.82 -18.27 19.25
CA MET A 332 23.14 -17.28 20.26
C MET A 332 23.51 -15.95 19.58
N MET A 333 22.87 -14.88 20.03
CA MET A 333 23.07 -13.54 19.52
C MET A 333 23.33 -12.57 20.67
N PHE A 334 24.05 -11.50 20.42
CA PHE A 334 24.11 -10.35 21.30
C PHE A 334 23.25 -9.24 20.71
N GLY A 335 22.25 -8.79 21.47
CA GLY A 335 21.34 -7.72 21.11
C GLY A 335 21.57 -6.45 21.91
N LEU A 336 21.38 -5.29 21.28
CA LEU A 336 21.33 -3.99 21.92
C LEU A 336 20.25 -3.15 21.24
N VAL A 337 19.28 -2.69 22.01
CA VAL A 337 18.28 -1.73 21.53
C VAL A 337 18.66 -0.33 21.98
N THR A 338 18.79 0.58 21.04
CA THR A 338 19.08 2.00 21.28
C THR A 338 18.06 2.87 20.55
N MET A 339 17.75 4.03 21.13
CA MET A 339 16.80 4.98 20.55
C MET A 339 17.32 6.40 20.71
N VAL A 340 17.13 7.22 19.69
CA VAL A 340 17.29 8.67 19.76
C VAL A 340 15.98 9.33 19.36
N HIS A 341 15.59 10.38 20.07
CA HIS A 341 14.47 11.24 19.69
C HIS A 341 14.89 12.71 19.73
N LEU A 342 14.21 13.51 18.89
CA LEU A 342 14.45 14.93 18.72
C LEU A 342 13.19 15.71 19.08
N ALA A 343 13.39 16.89 19.70
CA ALA A 343 12.33 17.82 20.06
C ALA A 343 12.74 19.27 19.77
N ASP A 344 11.75 20.14 19.66
CA ASP A 344 11.98 21.57 19.34
C ASP A 344 12.29 22.38 20.63
N SER A 345 11.98 21.85 21.83
CA SER A 345 12.33 22.45 23.12
C SER A 345 12.81 21.37 24.12
N LYS A 346 13.46 21.84 25.18
CA LYS A 346 13.93 20.93 26.24
C LYS A 346 12.78 20.36 27.05
N GLU A 347 11.76 21.14 27.32
CA GLU A 347 10.56 20.72 28.05
C GLU A 347 9.82 19.61 27.29
N GLN A 348 9.71 19.76 25.97
CA GLN A 348 9.16 18.73 25.10
C GLN A 348 10.04 17.46 25.10
N LEU A 349 11.36 17.63 25.00
CA LEU A 349 12.31 16.51 25.09
C LEU A 349 12.13 15.71 26.38
N ASP A 350 11.97 16.38 27.51
CA ASP A 350 11.77 15.74 28.80
C ASP A 350 10.42 15.01 28.87
N SER A 351 9.34 15.63 28.40
CA SER A 351 8.01 15.01 28.30
C SER A 351 7.99 13.78 27.40
N ASP A 352 8.59 13.89 26.22
CA ASP A 352 8.67 12.77 25.27
C ASP A 352 9.52 11.62 25.84
N THR A 353 10.59 11.94 26.56
CA THR A 353 11.40 10.93 27.27
C THR A 353 10.57 10.15 28.29
N GLU A 354 9.78 10.84 29.14
CA GLU A 354 8.93 10.17 30.13
C GLU A 354 7.88 9.27 29.46
N THR A 355 7.35 9.67 28.31
CA THR A 355 6.44 8.84 27.52
C THR A 355 7.13 7.55 27.05
N ILE A 356 8.35 7.64 26.52
CA ILE A 356 9.15 6.47 26.11
C ILE A 356 9.42 5.55 27.30
N LEU A 357 9.85 6.11 28.44
CA LEU A 357 10.13 5.34 29.65
C LEU A 357 8.87 4.63 30.18
N THR A 358 7.73 5.31 30.13
CA THR A 358 6.45 4.75 30.57
C THR A 358 5.98 3.61 29.65
N THR A 359 6.13 3.78 28.32
CA THR A 359 5.82 2.74 27.34
C THR A 359 6.70 1.50 27.58
N ALA A 360 7.99 1.66 27.81
CA ALA A 360 8.87 0.54 28.13
C ALA A 360 8.45 -0.19 29.43
N ARG A 361 8.10 0.57 30.49
CA ARG A 361 7.61 0.00 31.77
C ARG A 361 6.30 -0.79 31.60
N LYS A 362 5.41 -0.37 30.69
CA LYS A 362 4.18 -1.14 30.34
C LYS A 362 4.52 -2.56 29.85
N HIS A 363 5.67 -2.72 29.20
CA HIS A 363 6.20 -4.01 28.74
C HIS A 363 7.16 -4.66 29.74
N LEU A 364 7.19 -4.20 30.98
CA LEU A 364 8.09 -4.69 32.04
C LEU A 364 9.58 -4.55 31.68
N CYS A 365 9.89 -3.68 30.75
CA CYS A 365 11.25 -3.38 30.31
C CYS A 365 11.71 -2.03 30.86
N GLN A 366 13.02 -1.85 31.01
CA GLN A 366 13.58 -0.59 31.47
C GLN A 366 14.44 0.06 30.41
N MET A 367 13.94 1.17 29.85
CA MET A 367 14.76 2.09 29.05
C MET A 367 15.49 3.06 30.00
N SER A 368 16.70 3.45 29.63
CA SER A 368 17.50 4.41 30.40
C SER A 368 18.20 5.41 29.52
N VAL A 369 18.32 6.65 30.01
CA VAL A 369 19.03 7.73 29.31
C VAL A 369 20.55 7.51 29.46
N LEU A 370 21.27 7.58 28.35
CA LEU A 370 22.72 7.55 28.36
C LEU A 370 23.27 8.82 29.01
N ARG A 371 24.10 8.66 30.06
CA ARG A 371 24.75 9.78 30.76
C ARG A 371 26.24 9.84 30.39
N TRP A 372 26.68 11.02 29.93
CA TRP A 372 28.07 11.27 29.50
C TRP A 372 28.50 10.46 28.25
N GLN A 373 27.56 9.78 27.58
CA GLN A 373 27.79 8.95 26.41
C GLN A 373 26.81 9.28 25.29
N GLN A 374 26.27 10.50 25.26
CA GLN A 374 25.28 10.91 24.22
C GLN A 374 25.86 10.83 22.81
N LYS A 375 27.14 11.21 22.62
CA LYS A 375 27.84 11.09 21.33
C LYS A 375 28.02 9.63 20.92
N ASP A 376 28.50 8.77 21.80
CA ASP A 376 28.69 7.35 21.53
C ASP A 376 27.35 6.65 21.27
N GLY A 377 26.31 7.07 21.99
CA GLY A 377 24.95 6.63 21.78
C GLY A 377 24.42 7.02 20.42
N LEU A 378 24.59 8.28 20.03
CA LEU A 378 24.16 8.79 18.72
C LEU A 378 24.85 8.03 17.57
N ASP A 379 26.18 7.81 17.66
CA ASP A 379 26.92 7.04 16.68
C ASP A 379 26.48 5.56 16.63
N THR A 380 25.94 5.04 17.74
CA THR A 380 25.39 3.68 17.81
C THR A 380 24.01 3.59 17.19
N VAL A 381 23.12 4.56 17.45
CA VAL A 381 21.74 4.54 16.89
C VAL A 381 21.75 4.74 15.38
N LEU A 382 22.53 5.69 14.90
CA LEU A 382 22.54 6.02 13.47
C LEU A 382 23.08 4.85 12.62
N PRO A 383 22.56 4.62 11.40
CA PRO A 383 22.92 3.48 10.55
C PRO A 383 24.30 3.60 9.90
N TYR A 384 25.30 4.05 10.67
CA TYR A 384 26.70 4.05 10.25
C TYR A 384 27.31 2.65 10.16
N GLY A 385 26.72 1.69 10.89
CA GLY A 385 27.30 0.38 11.09
C GLY A 385 28.32 0.34 12.22
N LEU A 386 28.20 1.25 13.19
CA LEU A 386 29.03 1.33 14.40
C LEU A 386 28.24 0.92 15.63
N ARG A 387 28.95 0.45 16.66
CA ARG A 387 28.42 0.20 17.99
C ARG A 387 29.44 0.66 19.04
N ARG A 388 29.21 1.80 19.67
CA ARG A 388 30.09 2.38 20.68
C ARG A 388 29.58 2.13 22.11
N ILE A 389 28.35 1.65 22.28
CA ILE A 389 27.75 1.29 23.56
C ILE A 389 27.96 -0.21 23.82
N SER A 390 28.32 -0.55 25.08
CA SER A 390 28.67 -1.92 25.47
C SER A 390 27.54 -2.68 26.18
N ALA A 391 26.31 -2.15 26.24
CA ALA A 391 25.17 -2.73 26.96
C ALA A 391 24.52 -3.88 26.18
N LEU A 392 25.30 -4.88 25.81
CA LEU A 392 24.79 -6.05 25.06
C LEU A 392 24.08 -7.04 25.98
N ARG A 393 22.98 -7.59 25.51
CA ARG A 393 22.25 -8.69 26.13
C ARG A 393 22.45 -9.97 25.28
N THR A 394 22.66 -11.10 25.96
CA THR A 394 22.65 -12.41 25.30
C THR A 394 21.22 -12.84 25.05
N LEU A 395 20.89 -13.18 23.82
CA LEU A 395 19.58 -13.58 23.35
C LEU A 395 19.70 -14.85 22.50
N THR A 396 18.60 -15.61 22.39
CA THR A 396 18.43 -16.65 21.37
C THR A 396 17.84 -16.03 20.10
N THR A 397 17.79 -16.77 19.00
CA THR A 397 17.07 -16.35 17.78
C THR A 397 15.64 -15.95 18.09
N GLU A 398 14.89 -16.79 18.80
CA GLU A 398 13.49 -16.53 19.16
C GLU A 398 13.36 -15.27 20.04
N SER A 399 14.19 -15.12 21.06
CA SER A 399 14.21 -13.93 21.92
C SER A 399 14.55 -12.65 21.14
N THR A 400 15.37 -12.75 20.09
CA THR A 400 15.69 -11.62 19.21
C THR A 400 14.55 -11.34 18.24
N ALA A 401 13.88 -12.40 17.73
CA ALA A 401 12.76 -12.27 16.81
C ALA A 401 11.52 -11.58 17.44
N VAL A 402 11.36 -11.65 18.76
CA VAL A 402 10.32 -10.87 19.47
C VAL A 402 10.49 -9.35 19.28
N LEU A 403 11.73 -8.87 19.01
CA LEU A 403 12.00 -7.46 18.68
C LEU A 403 11.65 -7.16 17.22
N ILE A 404 10.55 -7.70 16.72
CA ILE A 404 10.10 -7.62 15.34
C ILE A 404 9.84 -6.16 14.91
N PRO A 405 10.39 -5.70 13.75
CA PRO A 405 10.30 -4.31 13.33
C PRO A 405 9.05 -4.02 12.47
N PHE A 406 8.10 -4.94 12.39
CA PHE A 406 6.94 -4.83 11.52
C PHE A 406 5.68 -4.44 12.29
N ARG A 407 4.80 -3.67 11.65
CA ARG A 407 3.53 -3.21 12.21
C ARG A 407 2.38 -3.31 11.22
N ALA A 408 2.35 -2.41 10.23
CA ALA A 408 1.30 -2.33 9.24
C ALA A 408 1.84 -1.71 7.95
N GLN A 409 1.39 -2.24 6.83
CA GLN A 409 1.76 -1.72 5.51
C GLN A 409 1.22 -0.32 5.28
N GLU A 410 2.03 0.48 4.59
CA GLU A 410 1.68 1.82 4.14
C GLU A 410 1.52 1.84 2.63
N ILE A 411 0.55 2.61 2.16
CA ILE A 411 0.32 2.81 0.73
C ILE A 411 0.36 4.31 0.44
N LEU A 412 1.54 4.81 0.08
CA LEU A 412 1.76 6.22 -0.24
C LEU A 412 2.49 6.33 -1.59
N GLN A 413 1.73 6.55 -2.66
CA GLN A 413 2.25 6.67 -4.02
C GLN A 413 2.16 8.13 -4.49
N THR A 414 3.30 8.74 -4.77
CA THR A 414 3.36 10.13 -5.26
C THR A 414 2.55 10.31 -6.54
N GLY A 415 1.70 11.34 -6.57
CA GLY A 415 0.83 11.66 -7.70
C GLY A 415 -0.40 10.75 -7.82
N GLY A 416 -0.70 9.96 -6.80
CA GLY A 416 -1.91 9.16 -6.71
C GLY A 416 -3.12 9.93 -6.18
N ILE A 417 -4.22 9.22 -6.04
CA ILE A 417 -5.49 9.69 -5.47
C ILE A 417 -5.54 9.32 -3.98
N TYR A 418 -6.04 10.24 -3.16
CA TYR A 418 -6.31 9.99 -1.74
C TYR A 418 -7.55 9.11 -1.57
N TYR A 419 -7.47 8.08 -0.72
CA TYR A 419 -8.57 7.16 -0.43
C TYR A 419 -8.94 7.09 1.06
N GLY A 420 -8.27 7.84 1.92
CA GLY A 420 -8.50 7.83 3.36
C GLY A 420 -7.20 7.68 4.14
N GLN A 421 -7.33 7.34 5.42
CA GLN A 421 -6.21 7.10 6.33
C GLN A 421 -6.16 5.63 6.72
N ASN A 422 -4.96 5.11 6.91
CA ASN A 422 -4.75 3.78 7.50
C ASN A 422 -5.31 3.76 8.93
N ALA A 423 -6.23 2.84 9.21
CA ALA A 423 -6.88 2.78 10.52
C ALA A 423 -5.89 2.44 11.66
N VAL A 424 -4.74 1.81 11.34
CA VAL A 424 -3.70 1.42 12.31
C VAL A 424 -2.67 2.52 12.53
N SER A 425 -2.07 3.03 11.46
CA SER A 425 -0.98 4.01 11.53
C SER A 425 -1.45 5.46 11.47
N LYS A 426 -2.70 5.70 11.05
CA LYS A 426 -3.27 7.02 10.77
C LYS A 426 -2.61 7.78 9.62
N ASN A 427 -1.70 7.16 8.90
CA ASN A 427 -1.09 7.74 7.72
C ASN A 427 -2.06 7.74 6.52
N MET A 428 -1.86 8.66 5.59
CA MET A 428 -2.69 8.76 4.40
C MET A 428 -2.48 7.56 3.47
N ILE A 429 -3.57 7.10 2.87
CA ILE A 429 -3.55 6.10 1.80
C ILE A 429 -3.70 6.84 0.47
N VAL A 430 -2.65 6.80 -0.34
CA VAL A 430 -2.60 7.44 -1.66
C VAL A 430 -2.19 6.40 -2.69
N VAL A 431 -3.03 6.17 -3.69
CA VAL A 431 -2.82 5.14 -4.72
C VAL A 431 -2.93 5.72 -6.12
N ASP A 432 -1.99 5.38 -6.99
CA ASP A 432 -2.10 5.63 -8.44
C ASP A 432 -2.45 4.32 -9.16
N ARG A 433 -3.73 4.09 -9.38
CA ARG A 433 -4.25 2.88 -10.02
C ARG A 433 -3.70 2.65 -11.44
N ARG A 434 -3.22 3.69 -12.11
CA ARG A 434 -2.60 3.59 -13.46
C ARG A 434 -1.25 2.86 -13.43
N LYS A 435 -0.61 2.80 -12.25
CA LYS A 435 0.68 2.10 -12.04
C LYS A 435 0.52 0.63 -11.68
N LEU A 436 -0.70 0.18 -11.38
CA LEU A 436 -0.99 -1.21 -11.08
C LEU A 436 -0.96 -2.08 -12.35
N LEU A 437 -0.62 -3.35 -12.20
CA LEU A 437 -0.68 -4.31 -13.31
C LEU A 437 -2.11 -4.46 -13.85
N ASN A 438 -3.10 -4.42 -12.96
CA ASN A 438 -4.52 -4.37 -13.28
C ASN A 438 -5.19 -3.27 -12.44
N GLY A 439 -5.34 -2.08 -13.00
CA GLY A 439 -5.95 -0.94 -12.32
C GLY A 439 -7.48 -1.00 -12.20
N ASN A 440 -8.15 -2.05 -12.69
CA ASN A 440 -9.58 -2.25 -12.49
C ASN A 440 -9.89 -2.47 -11.00
N SER A 441 -11.08 -2.05 -10.59
CA SER A 441 -11.45 -1.96 -9.18
C SER A 441 -12.88 -2.43 -8.92
N PHE A 442 -13.10 -2.93 -7.71
CA PHE A 442 -14.45 -3.09 -7.16
C PHE A 442 -14.61 -2.32 -5.86
N ARG A 443 -15.84 -1.83 -5.63
CA ARG A 443 -16.27 -1.27 -4.36
C ARG A 443 -17.47 -2.06 -3.89
N LEU A 444 -17.28 -2.79 -2.81
CA LEU A 444 -18.25 -3.72 -2.25
C LEU A 444 -18.71 -3.22 -0.88
N GLY A 445 -20.01 -3.22 -0.64
CA GLY A 445 -20.54 -2.82 0.66
C GLY A 445 -22.05 -2.72 0.67
N VAL A 446 -22.65 -3.02 1.83
CA VAL A 446 -24.11 -2.90 2.03
C VAL A 446 -24.58 -1.46 1.83
N SER A 447 -25.89 -1.28 1.67
CA SER A 447 -26.50 0.04 1.59
C SER A 447 -26.16 0.89 2.82
N GLY A 448 -25.81 2.17 2.62
CA GLY A 448 -25.39 3.08 3.68
C GLY A 448 -23.93 2.94 4.15
N SER A 449 -23.15 2.02 3.63
CA SER A 449 -21.74 1.84 3.99
C SER A 449 -20.79 2.94 3.46
N GLY A 450 -21.28 3.80 2.53
CA GLY A 450 -20.48 4.86 1.90
C GLY A 450 -19.93 4.47 0.52
N LYS A 451 -20.42 3.40 -0.11
CA LYS A 451 -19.99 2.91 -1.44
C LYS A 451 -20.03 4.00 -2.51
N SER A 452 -21.22 4.57 -2.76
CA SER A 452 -21.40 5.61 -3.78
C SER A 452 -20.66 6.90 -3.42
N PHE A 453 -20.59 7.26 -2.13
CA PHE A 453 -19.82 8.41 -1.66
C PHE A 453 -18.33 8.27 -2.00
N SER A 454 -17.73 7.12 -1.70
CA SER A 454 -16.31 6.88 -1.98
C SER A 454 -15.99 6.86 -3.48
N ALA A 455 -16.94 6.40 -4.32
CA ALA A 455 -16.80 6.47 -5.77
C ALA A 455 -16.88 7.92 -6.29
N LYS A 456 -17.81 8.70 -5.77
CA LYS A 456 -17.95 10.12 -6.10
C LYS A 456 -16.71 10.92 -5.68
N GLU A 457 -16.11 10.60 -4.54
CA GLU A 457 -14.86 11.21 -4.09
C GLU A 457 -13.68 10.92 -5.06
N GLU A 458 -13.57 9.67 -5.56
CA GLU A 458 -12.59 9.34 -6.59
C GLU A 458 -12.88 10.10 -7.90
N ILE A 459 -14.14 10.18 -8.32
CA ILE A 459 -14.56 10.95 -9.51
C ILE A 459 -14.17 12.43 -9.36
N VAL A 460 -14.44 13.04 -8.21
CA VAL A 460 -14.04 14.42 -7.90
C VAL A 460 -12.53 14.57 -8.00
N SER A 461 -11.77 13.68 -7.37
CA SER A 461 -10.30 13.73 -7.41
C SER A 461 -9.76 13.65 -8.85
N ILE A 462 -10.28 12.74 -9.67
CA ILE A 462 -9.90 12.58 -11.08
C ILE A 462 -10.29 13.83 -11.87
N ALA A 463 -11.51 14.34 -11.69
CA ALA A 463 -12.02 15.51 -12.40
C ALA A 463 -11.18 16.77 -12.11
N LEU A 464 -10.75 16.95 -10.87
CA LEU A 464 -9.98 18.12 -10.42
C LEU A 464 -8.48 18.00 -10.74
N SER A 465 -7.91 16.78 -10.68
CA SER A 465 -6.46 16.59 -10.85
C SER A 465 -6.02 16.35 -12.28
N THR A 466 -6.82 15.64 -13.10
CA THR A 466 -6.46 15.19 -14.45
C THR A 466 -7.30 15.88 -15.54
N ASN A 467 -7.02 15.55 -16.79
CA ASN A 467 -7.87 15.85 -17.95
C ASN A 467 -8.46 14.58 -18.58
N ASP A 468 -8.45 13.48 -17.84
CA ASP A 468 -8.97 12.19 -18.25
C ASP A 468 -10.50 12.24 -18.44
N ASP A 469 -11.04 11.37 -19.28
CA ASP A 469 -12.50 11.22 -19.43
C ASP A 469 -13.05 10.34 -18.31
N ILE A 470 -14.26 10.67 -17.85
CA ILE A 470 -14.99 9.94 -16.82
C ILE A 470 -16.35 9.56 -17.39
N LEU A 471 -16.62 8.26 -17.47
CA LEU A 471 -17.86 7.71 -17.98
C LEU A 471 -18.54 6.88 -16.89
N ILE A 472 -19.81 7.16 -16.64
CA ILE A 472 -20.55 6.57 -15.51
C ILE A 472 -21.79 5.87 -16.05
N LEU A 473 -21.96 4.59 -15.76
CA LEU A 473 -23.20 3.85 -15.94
C LEU A 473 -24.00 3.95 -14.65
N ASP A 474 -25.13 4.64 -14.68
CA ASP A 474 -25.93 5.07 -13.51
C ASP A 474 -27.37 4.54 -13.58
N PRO A 475 -27.62 3.29 -13.15
CA PRO A 475 -28.97 2.70 -13.14
C PRO A 475 -29.85 3.21 -11.99
N GLU A 476 -29.29 3.89 -10.99
CA GLU A 476 -30.02 4.40 -9.81
C GLU A 476 -30.16 5.92 -9.81
N SER A 477 -29.63 6.64 -10.82
CA SER A 477 -29.68 8.12 -10.93
C SER A 477 -29.02 8.84 -9.75
N GLU A 478 -27.90 8.30 -9.22
CA GLU A 478 -27.20 8.86 -8.05
C GLU A 478 -26.14 9.90 -8.43
N PHE A 479 -25.58 9.89 -9.65
CA PHE A 479 -24.41 10.67 -10.02
C PHE A 479 -24.72 11.99 -10.70
N GLY A 480 -25.96 12.20 -11.16
CA GLY A 480 -26.35 13.33 -12.01
C GLY A 480 -25.94 14.71 -11.45
N PHE A 481 -26.28 15.04 -10.21
CA PHE A 481 -25.93 16.33 -9.60
C PHE A 481 -24.43 16.58 -9.53
N LEU A 482 -23.65 15.56 -9.24
CA LEU A 482 -22.20 15.67 -9.20
C LEU A 482 -21.63 15.95 -10.59
N VAL A 483 -22.11 15.21 -11.61
CA VAL A 483 -21.65 15.35 -12.99
C VAL A 483 -21.96 16.74 -13.54
N GLU A 484 -23.18 17.26 -13.33
CA GLU A 484 -23.57 18.61 -13.72
C GLU A 484 -22.71 19.68 -13.02
N ALA A 485 -22.46 19.52 -11.71
CA ALA A 485 -21.62 20.45 -10.93
C ALA A 485 -20.14 20.46 -11.41
N LEU A 486 -19.65 19.34 -11.95
CA LEU A 486 -18.31 19.23 -12.52
C LEU A 486 -18.24 19.65 -14.00
N GLY A 487 -19.35 20.17 -14.56
CA GLY A 487 -19.44 20.61 -15.95
C GLY A 487 -19.53 19.46 -16.95
N GLY A 488 -20.05 18.31 -16.53
CA GLY A 488 -20.31 17.14 -17.38
C GLY A 488 -21.73 17.09 -17.92
N GLU A 489 -22.02 16.04 -18.68
CA GLU A 489 -23.32 15.79 -19.33
C GLU A 489 -24.03 14.60 -18.68
N VAL A 490 -25.33 14.73 -18.43
CA VAL A 490 -26.18 13.64 -17.93
C VAL A 490 -27.12 13.20 -19.06
N ILE A 491 -26.88 12.02 -19.59
CA ILE A 491 -27.68 11.42 -20.67
C ILE A 491 -28.76 10.55 -20.02
N ARG A 492 -29.97 11.06 -19.91
CA ARG A 492 -31.14 10.34 -19.38
C ARG A 492 -31.84 9.57 -20.48
N VAL A 493 -31.71 8.25 -20.45
CA VAL A 493 -32.34 7.36 -21.45
C VAL A 493 -33.56 6.69 -20.86
N SER A 494 -34.74 6.95 -21.43
CA SER A 494 -35.99 6.29 -21.03
C SER A 494 -36.84 5.95 -22.24
N ALA A 495 -37.87 5.11 -22.05
CA ALA A 495 -38.81 4.79 -23.13
C ALA A 495 -39.63 6.02 -23.62
N SER A 496 -39.75 7.06 -22.79
CA SER A 496 -40.56 8.25 -23.03
C SER A 496 -39.72 9.54 -23.17
N SER A 497 -38.39 9.48 -23.07
CA SER A 497 -37.54 10.67 -23.18
C SER A 497 -37.31 11.07 -24.62
N ASP A 498 -37.08 12.38 -24.83
CA ASP A 498 -36.63 12.92 -26.13
C ASP A 498 -35.12 12.68 -26.34
N THR A 499 -34.47 12.00 -25.41
CA THR A 499 -33.04 11.66 -25.46
C THR A 499 -32.83 10.29 -26.10
N HIS A 500 -32.06 10.22 -27.15
CA HIS A 500 -31.82 9.01 -27.92
C HIS A 500 -30.33 8.70 -28.07
N LEU A 501 -30.00 7.42 -27.95
CA LEU A 501 -28.73 6.82 -28.32
C LEU A 501 -28.92 5.81 -29.41
N ASN A 502 -28.29 6.01 -30.57
CA ASN A 502 -28.39 5.09 -31.69
C ASN A 502 -27.52 3.86 -31.43
N ALA A 503 -28.13 2.69 -31.28
CA ALA A 503 -27.42 1.43 -31.12
C ALA A 503 -26.47 1.10 -32.30
N MET A 504 -26.70 1.74 -33.46
CA MET A 504 -25.90 1.54 -34.66
C MET A 504 -24.85 2.62 -34.91
N ASP A 505 -24.59 3.52 -33.96
CA ASP A 505 -23.51 4.49 -34.09
C ASP A 505 -22.16 3.79 -34.25
N MET A 506 -21.43 4.19 -35.28
CA MET A 506 -20.10 3.69 -35.60
C MET A 506 -19.34 4.77 -36.37
N ASP A 507 -18.07 4.97 -36.02
CA ASP A 507 -17.16 5.82 -36.77
C ASP A 507 -15.94 5.02 -37.28
N LYS A 508 -15.04 5.69 -37.97
CA LYS A 508 -13.81 5.07 -38.49
C LYS A 508 -12.90 4.54 -37.38
N ALA A 509 -13.02 5.07 -36.18
CA ALA A 509 -12.22 4.71 -35.02
C ALA A 509 -12.91 3.67 -34.14
N TYR A 510 -14.08 3.17 -34.53
CA TYR A 510 -14.83 2.17 -33.80
C TYR A 510 -14.03 0.87 -33.70
N GLY A 511 -13.98 0.33 -32.48
CA GLY A 511 -13.29 -0.92 -32.21
C GLY A 511 -11.75 -0.85 -32.28
N ASP A 512 -11.12 -1.99 -32.11
CA ASP A 512 -9.65 -2.17 -32.10
C ASP A 512 -9.12 -2.72 -33.43
N GLU A 513 -9.99 -3.36 -34.21
CA GLU A 513 -9.62 -4.04 -35.43
C GLU A 513 -9.49 -3.07 -36.64
N ARG A 514 -8.84 -3.56 -37.70
CA ARG A 514 -8.70 -2.79 -38.95
C ARG A 514 -10.04 -2.53 -39.65
N ASN A 515 -11.05 -3.36 -39.39
CA ASN A 515 -12.39 -3.24 -39.94
C ASN A 515 -13.42 -3.03 -38.82
N PRO A 516 -13.86 -1.79 -38.59
CA PRO A 516 -14.88 -1.45 -37.59
C PRO A 516 -16.18 -2.25 -37.71
N LEU A 517 -16.53 -2.65 -38.93
CA LEU A 517 -17.78 -3.34 -39.21
C LEU A 517 -17.83 -4.74 -38.57
N ILE A 518 -16.68 -5.44 -38.43
CA ILE A 518 -16.65 -6.77 -37.81
C ILE A 518 -17.09 -6.69 -36.36
N GLU A 519 -16.49 -5.79 -35.59
CA GLU A 519 -16.85 -5.60 -34.16
C GLU A 519 -18.28 -5.09 -34.00
N LYS A 520 -18.74 -4.20 -34.93
CA LYS A 520 -20.11 -3.71 -34.90
C LYS A 520 -21.13 -4.80 -35.27
N SER A 521 -20.80 -5.69 -36.22
CA SER A 521 -21.64 -6.84 -36.54
C SER A 521 -21.77 -7.79 -35.33
N GLU A 522 -20.68 -8.08 -34.64
CA GLU A 522 -20.73 -8.88 -33.40
C GLU A 522 -21.60 -8.22 -32.30
N PHE A 523 -21.49 -6.91 -32.15
CA PHE A 523 -22.35 -6.16 -31.24
C PHE A 523 -23.83 -6.26 -31.65
N ILE A 524 -24.18 -6.08 -32.91
CA ILE A 524 -25.54 -6.17 -33.41
C ILE A 524 -26.10 -7.59 -33.25
N LEU A 525 -25.30 -8.63 -33.50
CA LEU A 525 -25.69 -10.01 -33.21
C LEU A 525 -26.05 -10.19 -31.74
N SER A 526 -25.23 -9.66 -30.84
CA SER A 526 -25.47 -9.70 -29.39
C SER A 526 -26.73 -8.91 -29.00
N LEU A 527 -26.95 -7.77 -29.64
CA LEU A 527 -28.13 -6.93 -29.43
C LEU A 527 -29.41 -7.67 -29.84
N PHE A 528 -29.42 -8.30 -31.04
CA PHE A 528 -30.58 -9.05 -31.50
C PHE A 528 -30.88 -10.28 -30.66
N GLU A 529 -29.88 -10.94 -30.10
CA GLU A 529 -30.13 -11.99 -29.14
C GLU A 529 -30.82 -11.50 -27.85
N GLN A 530 -30.63 -10.23 -27.46
CA GLN A 530 -31.40 -9.60 -26.38
C GLN A 530 -32.83 -9.23 -26.86
N LEU A 531 -32.98 -8.70 -28.06
CA LEU A 531 -34.29 -8.27 -28.59
C LEU A 531 -35.25 -9.46 -28.82
N VAL A 532 -34.73 -10.57 -29.31
CA VAL A 532 -35.51 -11.78 -29.69
C VAL A 532 -35.61 -12.78 -28.53
N GLY A 533 -34.69 -12.68 -27.57
CA GLY A 533 -34.52 -13.60 -26.45
C GLY A 533 -33.29 -14.51 -26.60
N ALA A 534 -32.58 -14.69 -25.53
CA ALA A 534 -31.32 -15.43 -25.50
C ALA A 534 -31.47 -16.87 -26.01
N GLY A 535 -30.63 -17.24 -26.99
CA GLY A 535 -30.63 -18.56 -27.62
C GLY A 535 -31.68 -18.79 -28.69
N ASN A 536 -32.53 -17.78 -28.98
CA ASN A 536 -33.59 -17.88 -30.01
C ASN A 536 -33.12 -17.45 -31.40
N VAL A 537 -31.92 -16.91 -31.55
CA VAL A 537 -31.37 -16.54 -32.88
C VAL A 537 -30.54 -17.70 -33.42
N SER A 538 -31.09 -18.36 -34.44
CA SER A 538 -30.47 -19.51 -35.12
C SER A 538 -29.24 -19.13 -35.93
N ALA A 539 -28.40 -20.13 -36.29
CA ALA A 539 -27.22 -19.89 -37.14
C ALA A 539 -27.57 -19.26 -38.53
N LYS A 540 -28.75 -19.59 -39.10
CA LYS A 540 -29.23 -19.00 -40.33
C LYS A 540 -29.56 -17.52 -40.16
N GLU A 541 -30.28 -17.20 -39.07
CA GLU A 541 -30.65 -15.82 -38.73
C GLU A 541 -29.41 -14.96 -38.45
N LYS A 542 -28.38 -15.52 -37.75
CA LYS A 542 -27.08 -14.82 -37.57
C LYS A 542 -26.42 -14.47 -38.93
N SER A 543 -26.42 -15.39 -39.87
CA SER A 543 -25.86 -15.13 -41.21
C SER A 543 -26.62 -14.08 -41.98
N ILE A 544 -27.96 -14.07 -41.89
CA ILE A 544 -28.81 -13.06 -42.51
C ILE A 544 -28.56 -11.68 -41.87
N LEU A 545 -28.48 -11.62 -40.53
CA LEU A 545 -28.27 -10.39 -39.80
C LEU A 545 -26.91 -9.77 -40.11
N ASP A 546 -25.84 -10.59 -40.15
CA ASP A 546 -24.50 -10.14 -40.55
C ASP A 546 -24.48 -9.55 -41.96
N ARG A 547 -25.09 -10.25 -42.93
CA ARG A 547 -25.24 -9.76 -44.31
C ARG A 547 -25.99 -8.43 -44.38
N CYS A 548 -27.13 -8.33 -43.70
CA CYS A 548 -27.93 -7.10 -43.66
C CYS A 548 -27.18 -5.94 -42.97
N THR A 549 -26.42 -6.24 -41.93
CA THR A 549 -25.56 -5.25 -41.26
C THR A 549 -24.53 -4.70 -42.25
N TYR A 550 -23.85 -5.56 -42.99
CA TYR A 550 -22.90 -5.13 -44.04
C TYR A 550 -23.56 -4.22 -45.08
N ASP A 551 -24.75 -4.60 -45.57
CA ASP A 551 -25.46 -3.84 -46.58
C ASP A 551 -25.87 -2.45 -46.08
N VAL A 552 -26.35 -2.34 -44.86
CA VAL A 552 -26.78 -1.06 -44.25
C VAL A 552 -25.61 -0.09 -44.07
N TYR A 553 -24.43 -0.57 -43.67
CA TYR A 553 -23.27 0.28 -43.49
C TYR A 553 -22.50 0.59 -44.79
N ARG A 554 -22.77 -0.09 -45.88
CA ARG A 554 -22.00 -0.02 -47.11
C ARG A 554 -21.82 1.41 -47.64
N GLU A 555 -22.92 2.16 -47.80
CA GLU A 555 -22.87 3.55 -48.27
C GLU A 555 -22.15 4.46 -47.28
N TYR A 556 -22.42 4.30 -46.00
CA TYR A 556 -21.78 5.07 -44.92
C TYR A 556 -20.25 4.88 -44.90
N MET A 557 -19.78 3.64 -45.09
CA MET A 557 -18.36 3.33 -45.19
C MET A 557 -17.71 3.89 -46.46
N ILE A 558 -18.40 3.78 -47.62
CA ILE A 558 -17.91 4.34 -48.87
C ILE A 558 -17.75 5.87 -48.77
N ASN A 559 -18.62 6.54 -48.01
CA ASN A 559 -18.54 7.96 -47.71
C ASN A 559 -17.53 8.29 -46.59
N ASN A 560 -16.62 7.35 -46.29
CA ASN A 560 -15.58 7.50 -45.25
C ASN A 560 -16.16 7.88 -43.88
N TYR A 561 -17.29 7.28 -43.52
CA TYR A 561 -18.04 7.50 -42.26
C TYR A 561 -18.48 8.96 -42.07
N GLN A 562 -18.75 9.66 -43.18
CA GLN A 562 -19.30 11.02 -43.18
C GLN A 562 -20.79 11.00 -43.43
N GLY A 563 -21.52 11.87 -42.73
CA GLY A 563 -22.97 11.94 -42.80
C GLY A 563 -23.65 11.24 -41.61
N GLU A 564 -24.89 10.84 -41.83
CA GLU A 564 -25.71 10.24 -40.78
C GLU A 564 -25.45 8.74 -40.71
N ALA A 565 -25.15 8.25 -39.51
CA ALA A 565 -25.00 6.82 -39.27
C ALA A 565 -26.35 6.10 -39.46
N PRO A 566 -26.32 4.84 -39.96
CA PRO A 566 -27.54 4.04 -40.04
C PRO A 566 -28.18 3.83 -38.67
N THR A 567 -29.47 3.50 -38.68
CA THR A 567 -30.26 3.21 -37.48
C THR A 567 -30.79 1.78 -37.51
N LEU A 568 -31.29 1.28 -36.38
CA LEU A 568 -31.99 -0.01 -36.35
C LEU A 568 -33.20 -0.05 -37.26
N LYS A 569 -33.83 1.11 -37.60
CA LYS A 569 -34.90 1.19 -38.58
C LYS A 569 -34.40 0.84 -39.99
N ASP A 570 -33.21 1.31 -40.35
CA ASP A 570 -32.60 1.00 -41.67
C ASP A 570 -32.27 -0.49 -41.76
N LEU A 571 -31.76 -1.08 -40.69
CA LEU A 571 -31.52 -2.52 -40.62
C LEU A 571 -32.83 -3.34 -40.70
N TYR A 572 -33.88 -2.91 -39.99
CA TYR A 572 -35.21 -3.52 -40.05
C TYR A 572 -35.78 -3.52 -41.45
N HIS A 573 -35.71 -2.40 -42.17
CA HIS A 573 -36.16 -2.29 -43.56
C HIS A 573 -35.31 -3.17 -44.48
N THR A 574 -34.04 -3.35 -44.19
CA THR A 574 -33.16 -4.24 -44.99
C THR A 574 -33.50 -5.71 -44.76
N LEU A 575 -33.82 -6.10 -43.52
CA LEU A 575 -34.31 -7.45 -43.18
C LEU A 575 -35.61 -7.77 -43.89
N LEU A 576 -36.56 -6.83 -43.95
CA LEU A 576 -37.83 -7.03 -44.65
C LEU A 576 -37.69 -7.21 -46.18
N LYS A 577 -36.59 -6.73 -46.77
CA LYS A 577 -36.29 -6.88 -48.22
C LYS A 577 -35.65 -8.24 -48.55
N GLN A 578 -35.21 -9.01 -47.54
CA GLN A 578 -34.59 -10.31 -47.76
C GLN A 578 -35.65 -11.36 -48.18
N PRO A 579 -35.30 -12.30 -49.06
CA PRO A 579 -36.25 -13.31 -49.54
C PRO A 579 -36.53 -14.44 -48.54
N GLU A 580 -35.65 -14.62 -47.55
CA GLU A 580 -35.74 -15.71 -46.57
C GLU A 580 -36.84 -15.45 -45.53
N PRO A 581 -37.68 -16.45 -45.20
CA PRO A 581 -38.71 -16.30 -44.16
C PRO A 581 -38.14 -16.04 -42.77
N GLU A 582 -36.93 -16.53 -42.48
CA GLU A 582 -36.20 -16.30 -41.24
C GLU A 582 -35.90 -14.78 -41.03
N ALA A 583 -35.59 -14.05 -42.12
CA ALA A 583 -35.39 -12.61 -42.06
C ALA A 583 -36.65 -11.86 -41.64
N ARG A 584 -37.80 -12.27 -42.15
CA ARG A 584 -39.10 -11.70 -41.78
C ARG A 584 -39.46 -12.06 -40.33
N GLY A 585 -39.11 -13.26 -39.88
CA GLY A 585 -39.24 -13.67 -38.46
C GLY A 585 -38.45 -12.78 -37.51
N LEU A 586 -37.18 -12.52 -37.84
CA LEU A 586 -36.31 -11.60 -37.07
C LEU A 586 -36.90 -10.18 -37.05
N ALA A 587 -37.33 -9.65 -38.20
CA ALA A 587 -37.94 -8.33 -38.27
C ALA A 587 -39.17 -8.24 -37.36
N LEU A 588 -40.08 -9.22 -37.43
CA LEU A 588 -41.30 -9.24 -36.64
C LEU A 588 -40.97 -9.35 -35.11
N SER A 589 -40.02 -10.18 -34.73
CA SER A 589 -39.63 -10.36 -33.34
C SER A 589 -38.97 -9.13 -32.75
N SER A 590 -38.32 -8.29 -33.53
CA SER A 590 -37.67 -7.05 -33.10
C SER A 590 -38.54 -5.80 -33.29
N GLU A 591 -39.72 -5.91 -33.89
CA GLU A 591 -40.59 -4.78 -34.25
C GLU A 591 -40.94 -3.85 -33.07
N LEU A 592 -41.23 -4.43 -31.88
CA LEU A 592 -41.52 -3.70 -30.67
C LEU A 592 -40.44 -2.67 -30.30
N PHE A 593 -39.18 -3.02 -30.51
CA PHE A 593 -38.02 -2.23 -30.14
C PHE A 593 -37.50 -1.32 -31.24
N ILE A 594 -38.00 -1.47 -32.47
CA ILE A 594 -37.51 -0.71 -33.63
C ILE A 594 -38.55 0.30 -34.14
N THR A 595 -39.75 -0.16 -34.38
CA THR A 595 -40.85 0.67 -34.88
C THR A 595 -42.00 0.80 -33.88
N GLY A 596 -42.07 -0.06 -32.88
CA GLY A 596 -43.06 -0.06 -31.82
C GLY A 596 -42.80 0.97 -30.72
N SER A 597 -43.44 0.79 -29.56
CA SER A 597 -43.41 1.74 -28.45
C SER A 597 -42.08 1.79 -27.67
N LEU A 598 -41.18 0.83 -27.83
CA LEU A 598 -39.89 0.75 -27.10
C LEU A 598 -38.69 1.08 -28.03
N ASN A 599 -38.83 2.03 -28.92
CA ASN A 599 -37.90 2.31 -30.03
C ASN A 599 -36.79 3.32 -29.67
N THR A 600 -36.51 3.55 -28.40
CA THR A 600 -35.54 4.54 -27.91
C THR A 600 -34.15 4.41 -28.54
N PHE A 601 -33.66 3.18 -28.73
CA PHE A 601 -32.35 2.88 -29.33
C PHE A 601 -32.35 2.76 -30.85
N ALA A 602 -33.51 2.90 -31.51
CA ALA A 602 -33.66 2.90 -32.95
C ALA A 602 -33.71 4.30 -33.57
N GLN A 603 -33.56 5.34 -32.74
CA GLN A 603 -33.51 6.75 -33.16
C GLN A 603 -32.04 7.20 -33.28
N ARG A 604 -31.83 8.32 -33.97
CA ARG A 604 -30.49 8.93 -34.09
C ARG A 604 -30.08 9.54 -32.75
N THR A 605 -28.78 9.44 -32.46
CA THR A 605 -28.22 10.09 -31.28
C THR A 605 -28.38 11.61 -31.38
N ASN A 606 -28.98 12.21 -30.39
CA ASN A 606 -29.25 13.64 -30.28
C ASN A 606 -28.62 14.33 -29.06
N VAL A 607 -27.69 13.66 -28.39
CA VAL A 607 -27.01 14.16 -27.20
C VAL A 607 -25.50 14.27 -27.41
N ASP A 608 -24.83 15.09 -26.60
CA ASP A 608 -23.37 15.20 -26.64
C ASP A 608 -22.67 14.01 -25.98
N THR A 609 -22.25 13.06 -26.80
CA THR A 609 -21.47 11.90 -26.37
C THR A 609 -19.95 12.20 -26.29
N LYS A 610 -19.53 13.46 -26.53
CA LYS A 610 -18.11 13.87 -26.56
C LYS A 610 -17.67 14.62 -25.29
N ALA A 611 -18.59 14.94 -24.39
CA ALA A 611 -18.27 15.58 -23.11
C ALA A 611 -17.21 14.76 -22.32
N ARG A 612 -16.40 15.46 -21.54
CA ARG A 612 -15.32 14.84 -20.75
C ARG A 612 -15.86 13.95 -19.63
N ILE A 613 -16.94 14.35 -19.00
CA ILE A 613 -17.61 13.64 -17.91
C ILE A 613 -19.03 13.35 -18.37
N ILE A 614 -19.41 12.10 -18.41
CA ILE A 614 -20.76 11.67 -18.85
C ILE A 614 -21.33 10.68 -17.84
N ALA A 615 -22.56 10.93 -17.40
CA ALA A 615 -23.37 9.94 -16.71
C ALA A 615 -24.49 9.45 -17.62
N TYR A 616 -24.54 8.16 -17.86
CA TYR A 616 -25.64 7.49 -18.56
C TYR A 616 -26.66 7.05 -17.53
N ASP A 617 -27.68 7.86 -17.33
CA ASP A 617 -28.82 7.58 -16.42
C ASP A 617 -29.82 6.70 -17.18
N ILE A 618 -29.89 5.44 -16.77
CA ILE A 618 -30.74 4.41 -17.40
C ILE A 618 -31.86 3.92 -16.46
N ARG A 619 -32.09 4.60 -15.33
CA ARG A 619 -33.07 4.22 -14.31
C ARG A 619 -34.48 4.02 -14.86
N GLU A 620 -34.92 4.87 -15.79
CA GLU A 620 -36.29 4.90 -16.29
C GLU A 620 -36.54 3.96 -17.50
N LEU A 621 -35.57 3.09 -17.87
CA LEU A 621 -35.74 2.17 -19.02
C LEU A 621 -36.78 1.07 -18.80
N GLY A 622 -37.08 0.72 -17.54
CA GLY A 622 -37.94 -0.42 -17.22
C GLY A 622 -37.31 -1.79 -17.52
N GLU A 623 -37.93 -2.85 -17.03
CA GLU A 623 -37.32 -4.20 -17.06
C GLU A 623 -37.04 -4.74 -18.46
N GLN A 624 -37.85 -4.39 -19.43
CA GLN A 624 -37.70 -4.91 -20.82
C GLN A 624 -36.57 -4.23 -21.59
N LEU A 625 -36.36 -2.92 -21.38
CA LEU A 625 -35.32 -2.16 -22.05
C LEU A 625 -34.00 -2.15 -21.31
N MET A 626 -33.97 -2.46 -20.01
CA MET A 626 -32.79 -2.40 -19.19
C MET A 626 -31.60 -3.21 -19.76
N PRO A 627 -31.77 -4.49 -20.19
CA PRO A 627 -30.64 -5.26 -20.76
C PRO A 627 -30.10 -4.64 -22.04
N ILE A 628 -31.02 -4.13 -22.90
CA ILE A 628 -30.68 -3.48 -24.15
C ILE A 628 -29.94 -2.17 -23.88
N GLY A 629 -30.47 -1.36 -22.96
CA GLY A 629 -29.86 -0.10 -22.58
C GLY A 629 -28.47 -0.26 -21.99
N MET A 630 -28.28 -1.25 -21.12
CA MET A 630 -26.95 -1.59 -20.61
C MET A 630 -25.98 -1.95 -21.72
N LEU A 631 -26.39 -2.80 -22.66
CA LEU A 631 -25.53 -3.24 -23.76
C LEU A 631 -25.15 -2.06 -24.68
N VAL A 632 -26.13 -1.22 -25.08
CA VAL A 632 -25.89 -0.03 -25.93
C VAL A 632 -25.00 0.99 -25.21
N THR A 633 -25.24 1.24 -23.94
CA THR A 633 -24.41 2.16 -23.16
C THR A 633 -22.98 1.64 -22.98
N LEU A 634 -22.80 0.34 -22.74
CA LEU A 634 -21.47 -0.27 -22.63
C LEU A 634 -20.71 -0.22 -23.96
N ASP A 635 -21.41 -0.41 -25.11
CA ASP A 635 -20.80 -0.26 -26.43
C ASP A 635 -20.32 1.17 -26.66
N ALA A 636 -21.15 2.17 -26.33
CA ALA A 636 -20.79 3.58 -26.43
C ALA A 636 -19.57 3.93 -25.52
N ILE A 637 -19.57 3.44 -24.28
CA ILE A 637 -18.45 3.61 -23.32
C ILE A 637 -17.16 3.00 -23.88
N PHE A 638 -17.24 1.74 -24.36
CA PHE A 638 -16.05 1.04 -24.87
C PHE A 638 -15.45 1.73 -26.09
N ASN A 639 -16.29 2.17 -26.99
CA ASN A 639 -15.88 2.97 -28.13
C ASN A 639 -15.15 4.25 -27.72
N ARG A 640 -15.67 4.96 -26.72
CA ARG A 640 -15.05 6.16 -26.21
C ARG A 640 -13.68 5.87 -25.60
N VAL A 641 -13.53 4.76 -24.89
CA VAL A 641 -12.23 4.30 -24.35
C VAL A 641 -11.21 4.10 -25.46
N ILE A 642 -11.59 3.41 -26.55
CA ILE A 642 -10.69 3.16 -27.68
C ILE A 642 -10.31 4.47 -28.39
N GLN A 643 -11.28 5.37 -28.63
CA GLN A 643 -11.02 6.68 -29.23
C GLN A 643 -10.03 7.51 -28.39
N ASN A 644 -10.20 7.50 -27.08
CA ASN A 644 -9.32 8.21 -26.15
C ASN A 644 -7.90 7.62 -26.14
N TRP A 645 -7.79 6.30 -26.14
CA TRP A 645 -6.51 5.62 -26.24
C TRP A 645 -5.74 6.01 -27.52
N LYS A 646 -6.42 6.05 -28.67
CA LYS A 646 -5.82 6.52 -29.93
C LYS A 646 -5.32 7.98 -29.86
N LYS A 647 -5.86 8.77 -28.92
CA LYS A 647 -5.43 10.15 -28.61
C LYS A 647 -4.43 10.24 -27.45
N GLY A 648 -4.01 9.11 -26.88
CA GLY A 648 -3.12 9.05 -25.69
C GLY A 648 -3.77 9.48 -24.39
N LYS A 649 -5.11 9.44 -24.29
CA LYS A 649 -5.89 9.88 -23.14
C LYS A 649 -6.39 8.70 -22.33
N THR A 650 -6.35 8.80 -20.99
CA THR A 650 -6.92 7.81 -20.08
C THR A 650 -8.43 7.98 -19.97
N THR A 651 -9.15 6.88 -19.75
CA THR A 651 -10.60 6.89 -19.49
C THR A 651 -10.93 6.09 -18.25
N TRP A 652 -11.68 6.72 -17.35
CA TRP A 652 -12.19 6.10 -16.13
C TRP A 652 -13.66 5.75 -16.31
N VAL A 653 -14.02 4.51 -16.04
CA VAL A 653 -15.37 3.98 -16.17
C VAL A 653 -15.87 3.55 -14.80
N PHE A 654 -17.03 4.07 -14.40
CA PHE A 654 -17.71 3.67 -13.18
C PHE A 654 -19.03 3.00 -13.54
N ALA A 655 -19.25 1.78 -13.09
CA ALA A 655 -20.48 1.03 -13.31
C ALA A 655 -21.15 0.77 -11.97
N ASP A 656 -22.24 1.49 -11.70
CA ASP A 656 -23.01 1.28 -10.47
C ASP A 656 -23.95 0.08 -10.64
N GLU A 657 -24.33 -0.52 -9.50
CA GLU A 657 -25.08 -1.76 -9.41
C GLU A 657 -24.60 -2.84 -10.40
N PHE A 658 -23.30 -3.03 -10.35
CA PHE A 658 -22.51 -3.85 -11.26
C PHE A 658 -23.03 -5.29 -11.43
N TYR A 659 -23.66 -5.87 -10.42
CA TYR A 659 -24.25 -7.21 -10.46
C TYR A 659 -25.34 -7.35 -11.55
N LEU A 660 -26.03 -6.24 -11.89
CA LEU A 660 -27.06 -6.25 -12.93
C LEU A 660 -26.51 -6.69 -14.28
N LEU A 661 -25.24 -6.43 -14.57
CA LEU A 661 -24.57 -6.86 -15.81
C LEU A 661 -24.43 -8.38 -15.91
N PHE A 662 -24.46 -9.10 -14.79
CA PHE A 662 -24.30 -10.56 -14.74
C PHE A 662 -25.62 -11.32 -14.72
N ARG A 663 -26.77 -10.62 -14.64
CA ARG A 663 -28.09 -11.24 -14.78
C ARG A 663 -28.28 -11.91 -16.12
N TYR A 664 -27.68 -11.36 -17.18
CA TYR A 664 -27.81 -11.81 -18.55
C TYR A 664 -26.46 -12.31 -19.06
N ALA A 665 -26.43 -13.53 -19.57
CA ALA A 665 -25.19 -14.17 -20.02
C ALA A 665 -24.40 -13.34 -21.05
N TYR A 666 -25.12 -12.66 -21.97
CA TYR A 666 -24.50 -11.81 -22.98
C TYR A 666 -23.86 -10.54 -22.42
N SER A 667 -24.57 -9.86 -21.55
CA SER A 667 -24.02 -8.68 -20.87
C SER A 667 -22.79 -9.05 -20.05
N ALA A 668 -22.84 -10.19 -19.35
CA ALA A 668 -21.72 -10.71 -18.59
C ALA A 668 -20.50 -11.02 -19.49
N ASP A 669 -20.70 -11.70 -20.62
CA ASP A 669 -19.62 -12.05 -21.56
C ASP A 669 -19.03 -10.80 -22.24
N PHE A 670 -19.88 -9.89 -22.71
CA PHE A 670 -19.46 -8.62 -23.29
C PHE A 670 -18.65 -7.79 -22.28
N PHE A 671 -19.15 -7.66 -21.06
CA PHE A 671 -18.47 -6.89 -20.02
C PHE A 671 -17.16 -7.55 -19.58
N TYR A 672 -17.10 -8.87 -19.51
CA TYR A 672 -15.87 -9.59 -19.21
C TYR A 672 -14.79 -9.38 -20.27
N LYS A 673 -15.16 -9.38 -21.55
CA LYS A 673 -14.26 -9.03 -22.65
C LYS A 673 -13.75 -7.60 -22.51
N LEU A 674 -14.65 -6.66 -22.21
CA LEU A 674 -14.32 -5.27 -21.94
C LEU A 674 -13.36 -5.16 -20.75
N TRP A 675 -13.66 -5.79 -19.62
CA TRP A 675 -12.84 -5.77 -18.40
C TRP A 675 -11.41 -6.25 -18.65
N LYS A 676 -11.24 -7.31 -19.42
CA LYS A 676 -9.91 -7.83 -19.79
C LYS A 676 -9.16 -6.91 -20.76
N ARG A 677 -9.87 -6.33 -21.71
CA ARG A 677 -9.27 -5.57 -22.82
C ARG A 677 -9.03 -4.11 -22.46
N ILE A 678 -9.81 -3.52 -21.57
CA ILE A 678 -9.81 -2.07 -21.29
C ILE A 678 -8.45 -1.56 -20.82
N ARG A 679 -7.71 -2.35 -20.08
CA ARG A 679 -6.33 -2.05 -19.67
C ARG A 679 -5.41 -1.80 -20.86
N LYS A 680 -5.57 -2.55 -21.96
CA LYS A 680 -4.80 -2.39 -23.19
C LYS A 680 -5.02 -1.01 -23.81
N TYR A 681 -6.18 -0.41 -23.55
CA TYR A 681 -6.61 0.89 -24.07
C TYR A 681 -6.47 2.02 -23.05
N ASN A 682 -5.61 1.85 -22.05
CA ASN A 682 -5.39 2.84 -20.99
C ASN A 682 -6.69 3.24 -20.27
N GLY A 683 -7.61 2.31 -20.13
CA GLY A 683 -8.87 2.48 -19.41
C GLY A 683 -8.85 1.79 -18.06
N LEU A 684 -9.61 2.32 -17.11
CA LEU A 684 -9.77 1.80 -15.77
C LEU A 684 -11.25 1.68 -15.43
N VAL A 685 -11.69 0.49 -15.03
CA VAL A 685 -13.10 0.25 -14.65
C VAL A 685 -13.22 0.11 -13.14
N THR A 686 -14.28 0.69 -12.60
CA THR A 686 -14.69 0.53 -11.20
C THR A 686 -16.13 -0.02 -11.19
N GLY A 687 -16.30 -1.24 -10.69
CA GLY A 687 -17.61 -1.82 -10.43
C GLY A 687 -18.06 -1.55 -9.00
N LEU A 688 -19.28 -1.03 -8.83
CA LEU A 688 -19.88 -0.81 -7.51
C LEU A 688 -21.05 -1.79 -7.34
N THR A 689 -21.14 -2.44 -6.19
CA THR A 689 -22.31 -3.28 -5.86
C THR A 689 -22.55 -3.36 -4.35
N GLN A 690 -23.81 -3.43 -3.99
CA GLN A 690 -24.26 -3.73 -2.62
C GLN A 690 -24.64 -5.21 -2.47
N ASN A 691 -24.79 -5.95 -3.55
CA ASN A 691 -25.24 -7.34 -3.57
C ASN A 691 -24.10 -8.26 -4.00
N VAL A 692 -23.24 -8.58 -3.03
CA VAL A 692 -22.04 -9.39 -3.28
C VAL A 692 -22.43 -10.85 -3.56
N GLU A 693 -23.39 -11.41 -2.84
CA GLU A 693 -23.87 -12.77 -3.05
C GLU A 693 -24.35 -13.00 -4.49
N GLU A 694 -25.16 -12.05 -5.03
CA GLU A 694 -25.68 -12.15 -6.39
C GLU A 694 -24.55 -12.03 -7.43
N LEU A 695 -23.57 -11.15 -7.18
CA LEU A 695 -22.36 -11.02 -8.01
C LEU A 695 -21.55 -12.32 -8.01
N LEU A 696 -21.33 -12.93 -6.86
CA LEU A 696 -20.51 -14.13 -6.72
C LEU A 696 -21.16 -15.43 -7.22
N ARG A 697 -22.46 -15.39 -7.59
CA ARG A 697 -23.10 -16.51 -8.34
C ARG A 697 -22.53 -16.69 -9.75
N SER A 698 -21.92 -15.63 -10.31
CA SER A 698 -21.25 -15.69 -11.61
C SER A 698 -19.76 -16.06 -11.44
N ASP A 699 -19.35 -17.18 -12.05
CA ASP A 699 -17.93 -17.57 -12.09
C ASP A 699 -17.06 -16.51 -12.77
N THR A 700 -17.60 -15.83 -13.78
CA THR A 700 -16.94 -14.72 -14.47
C THR A 700 -16.67 -13.56 -13.52
N ALA A 701 -17.66 -13.18 -12.71
CA ALA A 701 -17.51 -12.10 -11.73
C ALA A 701 -16.51 -12.49 -10.62
N ARG A 702 -16.52 -13.74 -10.16
CA ARG A 702 -15.51 -14.26 -9.20
C ARG A 702 -14.10 -14.11 -9.76
N LEU A 703 -13.87 -14.49 -11.02
CA LEU A 703 -12.57 -14.34 -11.69
C LEU A 703 -12.15 -12.88 -11.83
N MET A 704 -13.09 -12.00 -12.14
CA MET A 704 -12.81 -10.56 -12.24
C MET A 704 -12.40 -9.98 -10.89
N LEU A 705 -13.12 -10.31 -9.83
CA LEU A 705 -12.84 -9.86 -8.47
C LEU A 705 -11.48 -10.37 -7.98
N ALA A 706 -11.20 -11.67 -8.14
CA ALA A 706 -9.94 -12.28 -7.71
C ALA A 706 -8.71 -11.68 -8.41
N ASN A 707 -8.86 -11.32 -9.71
CA ASN A 707 -7.80 -10.75 -10.53
C ASN A 707 -7.67 -9.21 -10.44
N SER A 708 -8.52 -8.55 -9.67
CA SER A 708 -8.45 -7.10 -9.47
C SER A 708 -7.42 -6.76 -8.40
N GLU A 709 -6.48 -5.86 -8.73
CA GLU A 709 -5.43 -5.45 -7.79
C GLU A 709 -5.88 -4.33 -6.85
N PHE A 710 -6.98 -3.64 -7.16
CA PHE A 710 -7.51 -2.59 -6.30
C PHE A 710 -8.96 -2.88 -5.91
N LEU A 711 -9.19 -3.10 -4.62
CA LEU A 711 -10.52 -3.37 -4.08
C LEU A 711 -10.77 -2.49 -2.85
N ILE A 712 -11.98 -1.97 -2.72
CA ILE A 712 -12.47 -1.30 -1.51
C ILE A 712 -13.61 -2.13 -0.95
N LEU A 713 -13.41 -2.68 0.23
CA LEU A 713 -14.38 -3.46 0.98
C LEU A 713 -14.86 -2.62 2.16
N LEU A 714 -16.08 -2.15 2.06
CA LEU A 714 -16.77 -1.42 3.14
C LEU A 714 -17.53 -2.39 4.04
N ASN A 715 -18.43 -1.90 4.88
CA ASN A 715 -19.24 -2.76 5.74
C ASN A 715 -20.00 -3.83 4.93
N GLN A 716 -19.92 -5.09 5.35
CA GLN A 716 -20.51 -6.25 4.66
C GLN A 716 -21.59 -6.92 5.52
N SER A 717 -22.52 -7.63 4.86
CA SER A 717 -23.40 -8.59 5.53
C SER A 717 -22.59 -9.79 6.04
N ALA A 718 -23.12 -10.57 6.97
CA ALA A 718 -22.42 -11.74 7.50
C ALA A 718 -22.12 -12.78 6.40
N THR A 719 -23.07 -13.02 5.50
CA THR A 719 -22.94 -13.98 4.40
C THR A 719 -21.88 -13.55 3.38
N ASP A 720 -21.98 -12.28 2.91
CA ASP A 720 -21.05 -11.71 1.95
C ASP A 720 -19.61 -11.68 2.48
N ARG A 721 -19.46 -11.34 3.77
CA ARG A 721 -18.17 -11.30 4.45
C ARG A 721 -17.43 -12.63 4.39
N ASP A 722 -18.14 -13.72 4.72
CA ASP A 722 -17.54 -15.06 4.80
C ASP A 722 -17.14 -15.55 3.40
N GLU A 723 -17.94 -15.29 2.36
CA GLU A 723 -17.59 -15.60 0.97
C GLU A 723 -16.38 -14.78 0.48
N LEU A 724 -16.35 -13.48 0.77
CA LEU A 724 -15.22 -12.62 0.42
C LEU A 724 -13.94 -13.02 1.17
N ALA A 725 -14.05 -13.44 2.43
CA ALA A 725 -12.91 -13.92 3.21
C ALA A 725 -12.25 -15.13 2.55
N GLY A 726 -13.05 -16.10 2.10
CA GLY A 726 -12.54 -17.28 1.40
C GLY A 726 -11.92 -16.93 0.04
N LEU A 727 -12.54 -16.04 -0.74
CA LEU A 727 -12.08 -15.69 -2.08
C LEU A 727 -10.82 -14.81 -2.07
N LEU A 728 -10.69 -13.89 -1.13
CA LEU A 728 -9.63 -12.89 -1.07
C LEU A 728 -8.56 -13.18 -0.01
N HIS A 729 -8.69 -14.28 0.71
CA HIS A 729 -7.80 -14.69 1.82
C HIS A 729 -7.68 -13.62 2.91
N ILE A 730 -8.83 -13.08 3.36
CA ILE A 730 -8.92 -12.08 4.42
C ILE A 730 -8.87 -12.77 5.78
N SER A 731 -7.99 -12.34 6.68
CA SER A 731 -7.87 -12.91 8.03
C SER A 731 -9.04 -12.52 8.93
N GLU A 732 -9.30 -13.29 9.99
CA GLU A 732 -10.35 -12.98 10.97
C GLU A 732 -10.19 -11.59 11.62
N ASN A 733 -8.95 -11.20 11.90
CA ASN A 733 -8.67 -9.86 12.45
C ASN A 733 -9.01 -8.75 11.44
N GLN A 734 -8.71 -8.98 10.15
CA GLN A 734 -9.06 -8.03 9.09
C GLN A 734 -10.58 -7.95 8.90
N LEU A 735 -11.32 -9.06 9.06
CA LEU A 735 -12.78 -9.09 8.95
C LEU A 735 -13.46 -8.13 9.92
N SER A 736 -12.86 -7.84 11.08
CA SER A 736 -13.38 -6.87 12.04
C SER A 736 -13.54 -5.47 11.45
N TYR A 737 -12.72 -5.10 10.45
CA TYR A 737 -12.76 -3.80 9.79
C TYR A 737 -13.83 -3.67 8.70
N ILE A 738 -14.55 -4.75 8.37
CA ILE A 738 -15.70 -4.76 7.45
C ILE A 738 -16.97 -5.30 8.11
N THR A 739 -16.97 -5.41 9.43
CA THR A 739 -18.08 -5.96 10.21
C THR A 739 -18.62 -4.90 11.16
N ASN A 740 -19.86 -4.43 10.94
CA ASN A 740 -20.53 -3.42 11.77
C ASN A 740 -19.70 -2.14 12.00
N VAL A 741 -18.99 -1.70 10.98
CA VAL A 741 -18.17 -0.49 11.02
C VAL A 741 -18.92 0.73 10.51
N ALA A 742 -18.43 1.92 10.86
CA ALA A 742 -19.01 3.18 10.40
C ALA A 742 -18.89 3.34 8.88
N ALA A 743 -19.77 4.14 8.28
CA ALA A 743 -19.67 4.49 6.87
C ALA A 743 -18.33 5.16 6.57
N GLY A 744 -17.68 4.77 5.48
CA GLY A 744 -16.35 5.24 5.09
C GLY A 744 -15.20 4.47 5.74
N CYS A 745 -15.47 3.43 6.54
CA CYS A 745 -14.45 2.54 7.10
C CYS A 745 -14.48 1.18 6.39
N GLY A 746 -13.33 0.52 6.30
CA GLY A 746 -13.24 -0.76 5.63
C GLY A 746 -11.81 -1.27 5.39
N LEU A 747 -11.65 -2.06 4.34
CA LEU A 747 -10.37 -2.58 3.86
C LEU A 747 -10.09 -2.10 2.44
N ILE A 748 -8.87 -1.68 2.18
CA ILE A 748 -8.34 -1.45 0.83
C ILE A 748 -7.34 -2.55 0.51
N ARG A 749 -7.59 -3.28 -0.59
CA ARG A 749 -6.61 -4.16 -1.20
C ARG A 749 -5.92 -3.41 -2.34
N CYS A 750 -4.59 -3.36 -2.33
CA CYS A 750 -3.78 -2.74 -3.38
C CYS A 750 -2.55 -3.60 -3.66
N ALA A 751 -2.43 -4.10 -4.89
CA ALA A 751 -1.30 -4.94 -5.33
C ALA A 751 -0.98 -6.12 -4.37
N GLY A 752 -2.03 -6.79 -3.86
CA GLY A 752 -1.89 -7.91 -2.92
C GLY A 752 -1.87 -7.52 -1.43
N ASN A 753 -1.65 -6.25 -1.11
CA ASN A 753 -1.65 -5.75 0.27
C ASN A 753 -3.08 -5.39 0.70
N ILE A 754 -3.49 -5.81 1.90
CA ILE A 754 -4.80 -5.47 2.46
C ILE A 754 -4.58 -4.59 3.69
N VAL A 755 -5.08 -3.36 3.63
CA VAL A 755 -4.87 -2.33 4.65
C VAL A 755 -6.23 -1.84 5.17
N PRO A 756 -6.46 -1.81 6.48
CA PRO A 756 -7.67 -1.21 7.02
C PRO A 756 -7.61 0.31 6.88
N PHE A 757 -8.75 0.90 6.51
CA PHE A 757 -8.83 2.34 6.29
C PHE A 757 -10.06 2.95 6.94
N GLU A 758 -9.95 4.24 7.19
CA GLU A 758 -11.05 5.13 7.56
C GLU A 758 -10.97 6.39 6.69
N ASN A 759 -12.11 6.82 6.21
CA ASN A 759 -12.25 8.05 5.45
C ASN A 759 -13.44 8.85 5.96
N SER A 760 -13.16 10.08 6.40
CA SER A 760 -14.17 11.02 6.84
C SER A 760 -14.00 12.35 6.10
N PHE A 761 -14.92 12.66 5.21
CA PHE A 761 -14.92 13.93 4.50
C PHE A 761 -15.65 15.02 5.32
N PRO A 762 -15.17 16.29 5.38
CA PRO A 762 -15.81 17.35 6.13
C PRO A 762 -17.23 17.65 5.64
N ARG A 763 -18.23 17.51 6.53
CA ARG A 763 -19.66 17.63 6.18
C ARG A 763 -20.12 19.04 5.85
N ASN A 764 -19.36 20.05 6.24
CA ASN A 764 -19.67 21.46 6.03
C ASN A 764 -19.18 22.01 4.68
N THR A 765 -18.73 21.15 3.77
CA THR A 765 -18.21 21.53 2.44
C THR A 765 -19.28 21.33 1.36
N ARG A 766 -19.17 22.11 0.28
CA ARG A 766 -20.03 21.96 -0.90
C ARG A 766 -19.76 20.63 -1.60
N LEU A 767 -18.51 20.18 -1.63
CA LEU A 767 -18.15 18.86 -2.17
C LEU A 767 -18.85 17.72 -1.43
N TYR A 768 -18.93 17.77 -0.08
CA TYR A 768 -19.66 16.76 0.66
C TYR A 768 -21.14 16.71 0.25
N GLN A 769 -21.79 17.87 0.09
CA GLN A 769 -23.19 17.96 -0.32
C GLN A 769 -23.45 17.39 -1.71
N LEU A 770 -22.49 17.52 -2.63
CA LEU A 770 -22.56 16.93 -3.97
C LEU A 770 -22.31 15.41 -3.97
N MET A 771 -21.55 14.91 -3.01
CA MET A 771 -21.17 13.50 -2.94
C MET A 771 -22.15 12.67 -2.08
N THR A 772 -22.83 13.27 -1.11
CA THR A 772 -23.76 12.54 -0.24
C THR A 772 -24.96 12.00 -1.00
N THR A 773 -25.41 10.81 -0.62
CA THR A 773 -26.62 10.17 -1.15
C THR A 773 -27.76 10.15 -0.11
N LYS A 774 -27.54 10.75 1.07
CA LYS A 774 -28.55 10.79 2.11
C LYS A 774 -29.61 11.87 1.81
N PRO A 775 -30.91 11.49 1.71
CA PRO A 775 -31.95 12.42 1.31
C PRO A 775 -32.05 13.69 2.19
N ASP A 776 -31.85 13.52 3.51
CA ASP A 776 -31.91 14.63 4.46
C ASP A 776 -30.72 15.62 4.33
N GLU A 777 -29.62 15.18 3.77
CA GLU A 777 -28.40 15.99 3.57
C GLU A 777 -28.38 16.64 2.17
N VAL A 778 -28.89 15.96 1.16
CA VAL A 778 -29.04 16.48 -0.21
C VAL A 778 -30.03 17.65 -0.29
N LEU A 779 -31.15 17.58 0.41
CA LEU A 779 -32.19 18.63 0.40
C LEU A 779 -31.78 19.92 1.11
N ARG A 780 -30.73 19.91 1.93
CA ARG A 780 -30.20 21.11 2.60
C ARG A 780 -29.23 21.92 1.76
N GLY A 781 -28.80 21.40 0.63
CA GLY A 781 -27.83 22.06 -0.28
C GLY A 781 -28.46 22.64 -1.56
N ALA A 782 -29.74 22.38 -1.82
CA ALA A 782 -30.52 22.94 -2.92
C ALA A 782 -31.32 24.16 -2.44
#